data_7b0c3f31c01b8ca8a34a2c454b03c4a3
#
_entry.id   7b0c3f31c01b8ca8a34a2c454b03c4a3
#
_cell.length_a   1.000
_cell.length_b   1.000
_cell.length_c   1.000
_cell.angle_alpha   90.00
_cell.angle_beta   90.00
_cell.angle_gamma   90.00
#
_symmetry.space_group_name_H-M   'P 1'
#
loop_
_entity.id
_entity.type
_entity.pdbx_description
1 polymer ?
#
loop_
_entity_poly.entity_id
_entity_poly.type
_entity_poly.pdbx_seq_one_letter_code
_entity_poly.pdbx_strand_id
1 'polypeptide(L)'
;MRHLIIFISFLSMVWSSAIAQTYTGRIEDSDSKQAIEFANIIVLQKSDNKYLTGVTSAEDGSFCITIDSGTPFYIVVRSIGYESAQISTLTQENLGTILLKPRAMKISEVTIVGRRKLIQQKPDRLVFDIQNFPLASVGSAVDAMKVTPGLNVQNSSISIIGKQSVVVMINERIVKMTGEELINYLHSIPAQNIKQIEVITTPPAKYDAEGNSGLINIKLKSMDNNSWSNQVHSSYKQGEFFGGRIGNTFAYNKNKIALTLSFDANKGYRGMETETKIYYSQETWDGLLNSKEKTDNISAHIGFDYQLTPKSSIGVFYSSVFNNNDATDSYNTKIYDNSNNHTKGTILSNGHNDKNNKIHSLNAHYMQAIGSKGYRLSSDVDYFNYINKQNRLIHSILQRDETSDFDVQNIGLQNIKNISAKIDFEHPIIKGMLTYGTKWTKTSTNNETKLFNIVENTAELDTDKSNDFDYHENIGAIYSDIAKTFNEKWSFKAGIRLEYTRTEGYSKQYNQTDKNDYWKLFPTAYISYKHNQDNVFNLNYSRRISRPGFWSLNPFKFYLNSTTYQEGTPDLKPQISDNIEIQHIYKGRLITKLYGVLITDGYGSIPTIDVENQMQVYKSSNFWDGLIVGLNETFLYNPTRWWNTVSTLATYLTKGYLKKGLNLNMSNMEGVRYQFYTRHTFFFNKSRTIIGELTYMYNSPDKNIISKSRSSQFLNIGVKAVFLNGKLQCSATLNDIFKTQQPYYDTYTNGIKQTYRNYYDNRMFTLGLSYSFGSSKIKAKQHKAGNRNEYNRINN
;
A
#
# COMPACT_ATOMS: atom_id res chain seq x y z
N MET A 1 23.23 20.94 -17.89
CA MET A 1 22.46 22.08 -18.45
C MET A 1 21.93 21.85 -19.86
N ARG A 2 22.68 21.25 -20.81
CA ARG A 2 22.16 21.00 -22.19
C ARG A 2 20.96 20.05 -22.29
N HIS A 3 20.79 19.08 -21.39
CA HIS A 3 19.67 18.13 -21.39
C HIS A 3 18.39 18.66 -20.69
N LEU A 4 18.51 19.70 -19.88
CA LEU A 4 17.37 20.35 -19.23
C LEU A 4 16.63 21.29 -20.21
N ILE A 5 17.35 21.88 -21.17
CA ILE A 5 16.79 22.80 -22.17
C ILE A 5 15.97 22.05 -23.22
N ILE A 6 16.31 20.80 -23.56
CA ILE A 6 15.56 19.97 -24.51
C ILE A 6 14.24 19.51 -23.87
N PHE A 7 14.17 19.30 -22.56
CA PHE A 7 12.96 18.91 -21.85
C PHE A 7 11.96 20.05 -21.70
N ILE A 8 12.43 21.28 -21.57
CA ILE A 8 11.61 22.50 -21.49
C ILE A 8 11.05 22.87 -22.87
N SER A 9 11.77 22.64 -23.95
CA SER A 9 11.31 22.89 -25.32
C SER A 9 10.23 21.89 -25.79
N PHE A 10 10.13 20.70 -25.20
CA PHE A 10 9.03 19.76 -25.51
C PHE A 10 7.71 20.08 -24.76
N LEU A 11 7.78 20.87 -23.70
CA LEU A 11 6.60 21.27 -22.90
C LEU A 11 5.87 22.51 -23.46
N SER A 12 6.48 23.23 -24.42
CA SER A 12 5.93 24.49 -24.95
C SER A 12 5.11 24.36 -26.25
N MET A 13 4.88 23.12 -26.77
CA MET A 13 4.34 22.94 -28.12
C MET A 13 2.89 22.41 -28.23
N VAL A 14 2.03 22.63 -27.24
CA VAL A 14 0.58 22.34 -27.40
C VAL A 14 -0.28 23.41 -26.71
N TRP A 15 -0.32 24.59 -27.27
CA TRP A 15 -1.40 25.55 -26.97
C TRP A 15 -2.07 25.96 -28.28
N SER A 16 -3.02 25.19 -28.74
CA SER A 16 -4.06 25.67 -29.66
C SER A 16 -5.26 26.11 -28.83
N SER A 17 -5.52 27.39 -28.78
CA SER A 17 -6.74 27.97 -28.21
C SER A 17 -7.93 27.64 -29.11
N ALA A 18 -8.72 26.64 -28.72
CA ALA A 18 -10.05 26.47 -29.27
C ALA A 18 -10.99 27.48 -28.60
N ILE A 19 -11.74 28.26 -29.39
CA ILE A 19 -12.82 29.15 -28.90
C ILE A 19 -13.97 28.23 -28.51
N ALA A 20 -14.25 28.12 -27.21
CA ALA A 20 -15.35 27.31 -26.69
C ALA A 20 -16.52 28.20 -26.29
N GLN A 21 -17.74 27.88 -26.74
CA GLN A 21 -18.98 28.55 -26.37
C GLN A 21 -19.67 27.85 -25.20
N THR A 22 -20.16 28.62 -24.21
CA THR A 22 -20.78 28.07 -22.99
C THR A 22 -22.27 28.34 -23.00
N TYR A 23 -23.07 27.28 -22.93
CA TYR A 23 -24.51 27.32 -22.87
C TYR A 23 -25.00 27.02 -21.45
N THR A 24 -26.00 27.83 -20.98
CA THR A 24 -26.63 27.68 -19.67
C THR A 24 -28.12 27.52 -19.81
N GLY A 25 -28.78 26.91 -18.85
CA GLY A 25 -30.24 26.78 -18.83
C GLY A 25 -30.71 26.07 -17.55
N ARG A 26 -32.02 25.86 -17.44
CA ARG A 26 -32.69 25.18 -16.35
C ARG A 26 -33.69 24.16 -16.85
N ILE A 27 -33.82 23.02 -16.18
CA ILE A 27 -34.75 21.99 -16.60
C ILE A 27 -35.81 21.81 -15.52
N GLU A 28 -37.08 21.89 -15.97
CA GLU A 28 -38.25 21.79 -15.11
C GLU A 28 -39.27 20.81 -15.67
N ASP A 29 -40.08 20.25 -14.79
CA ASP A 29 -41.26 19.43 -15.12
C ASP A 29 -42.33 20.33 -15.71
N SER A 30 -42.91 19.95 -16.85
CA SER A 30 -43.92 20.76 -17.54
C SER A 30 -45.20 21.00 -16.74
N ASP A 31 -45.58 20.05 -15.86
CA ASP A 31 -46.82 20.02 -15.13
C ASP A 31 -46.65 20.61 -13.71
N SER A 32 -45.67 20.18 -12.97
CA SER A 32 -45.43 20.59 -11.58
C SER A 32 -44.54 21.84 -11.45
N LYS A 33 -43.85 22.27 -12.53
CA LYS A 33 -42.86 23.35 -12.54
C LYS A 33 -41.71 23.16 -11.56
N GLN A 34 -41.54 21.94 -11.04
CA GLN A 34 -40.42 21.60 -10.17
C GLN A 34 -39.16 21.37 -10.99
N ALA A 35 -38.04 21.76 -10.43
CA ALA A 35 -36.72 21.50 -11.00
C ALA A 35 -36.44 19.99 -11.15
N ILE A 36 -35.94 19.58 -12.31
CA ILE A 36 -35.54 18.20 -12.56
C ILE A 36 -34.04 18.09 -12.36
N GLU A 37 -33.64 17.48 -11.26
CA GLU A 37 -32.23 17.17 -10.96
C GLU A 37 -31.73 15.96 -11.77
N PHE A 38 -30.44 15.95 -12.09
CA PHE A 38 -29.78 14.85 -12.81
C PHE A 38 -30.35 14.52 -14.19
N ALA A 39 -31.05 15.44 -14.82
CA ALA A 39 -31.42 15.31 -16.24
C ALA A 39 -30.13 15.34 -17.09
N ASN A 40 -30.05 14.51 -18.12
CA ASN A 40 -28.91 14.45 -19.02
C ASN A 40 -29.07 15.46 -20.17
N ILE A 41 -28.18 16.40 -20.29
CA ILE A 41 -28.06 17.36 -21.38
C ILE A 41 -26.92 16.87 -22.30
N ILE A 42 -27.26 16.48 -23.51
CA ILE A 42 -26.40 15.78 -24.45
C ILE A 42 -26.27 16.61 -25.72
N VAL A 43 -25.04 16.85 -26.15
CA VAL A 43 -24.74 17.56 -27.41
C VAL A 43 -24.36 16.52 -28.46
N LEU A 44 -25.11 16.57 -29.59
CA LEU A 44 -24.90 15.66 -30.71
C LEU A 44 -24.55 16.48 -31.96
N GLN A 45 -23.61 15.97 -32.76
CA GLN A 45 -23.26 16.53 -34.06
C GLN A 45 -24.42 16.38 -35.02
N LYS A 46 -24.75 17.45 -35.80
CA LYS A 46 -25.92 17.47 -36.65
C LYS A 46 -25.81 16.56 -37.86
N SER A 47 -24.59 16.26 -38.34
CA SER A 47 -24.34 15.48 -39.54
C SER A 47 -24.53 13.96 -39.38
N ASP A 48 -24.17 13.40 -38.23
CA ASP A 48 -24.08 11.94 -38.01
C ASP A 48 -24.60 11.51 -36.63
N ASN A 49 -25.23 12.43 -35.88
CA ASN A 49 -25.70 12.19 -34.50
C ASN A 49 -24.59 11.72 -33.53
N LYS A 50 -23.35 12.02 -33.85
CA LYS A 50 -22.21 11.65 -33.00
C LYS A 50 -22.21 12.50 -31.75
N TYR A 51 -21.97 11.83 -30.59
CA TYR A 51 -21.86 12.49 -29.30
C TYR A 51 -20.62 13.40 -29.26
N LEU A 52 -20.82 14.66 -28.90
CA LEU A 52 -19.77 15.66 -28.74
C LEU A 52 -19.42 15.85 -27.26
N THR A 53 -20.40 16.23 -26.45
CA THR A 53 -20.24 16.47 -25.01
C THR A 53 -21.60 16.34 -24.29
N GLY A 54 -21.61 16.37 -22.95
CA GLY A 54 -22.82 16.32 -22.14
C GLY A 54 -22.57 16.65 -20.68
N VAL A 55 -23.62 17.15 -20.02
CA VAL A 55 -23.65 17.46 -18.58
C VAL A 55 -24.96 16.95 -17.97
N THR A 56 -25.07 16.98 -16.63
CA THR A 56 -26.31 16.72 -15.90
C THR A 56 -26.78 18.02 -15.22
N SER A 57 -28.08 18.19 -15.07
CA SER A 57 -28.65 19.30 -14.30
C SER A 57 -28.31 19.15 -12.81
N ALA A 58 -28.12 20.25 -12.11
CA ALA A 58 -27.93 20.35 -10.66
C ALA A 58 -29.24 20.09 -9.90
N GLU A 59 -29.20 20.08 -8.56
CA GLU A 59 -30.39 19.91 -7.70
C GLU A 59 -31.50 20.95 -7.97
N ASP A 60 -31.11 22.14 -8.36
CA ASP A 60 -32.04 23.23 -8.75
C ASP A 60 -32.45 23.20 -10.22
N GLY A 61 -32.14 22.14 -10.97
CA GLY A 61 -32.38 21.95 -12.38
C GLY A 61 -31.45 22.72 -13.31
N SER A 62 -30.55 23.55 -12.82
CA SER A 62 -29.64 24.36 -13.65
C SER A 62 -28.54 23.51 -14.30
N PHE A 63 -28.08 23.92 -15.47
CA PHE A 63 -26.93 23.30 -16.14
C PHE A 63 -26.05 24.34 -16.84
N CYS A 64 -24.79 23.97 -17.03
CA CYS A 64 -23.81 24.75 -17.77
C CYS A 64 -22.96 23.81 -18.61
N ILE A 65 -22.96 24.00 -19.93
CA ILE A 65 -22.21 23.13 -20.86
C ILE A 65 -21.38 23.97 -21.83
N THR A 66 -20.10 23.62 -21.94
CA THR A 66 -19.16 24.27 -22.86
C THR A 66 -18.93 23.38 -24.06
N ILE A 67 -19.03 23.92 -25.24
CA ILE A 67 -18.97 23.23 -26.54
C ILE A 67 -17.87 23.89 -27.38
N ASP A 68 -16.97 23.12 -27.94
CA ASP A 68 -15.96 23.61 -28.88
C ASP A 68 -16.65 24.01 -30.21
N SER A 69 -16.55 25.27 -30.59
CA SER A 69 -17.21 25.84 -31.76
C SER A 69 -16.46 25.43 -33.05
N GLY A 70 -16.97 24.45 -33.75
CA GLY A 70 -16.36 24.03 -35.03
C GLY A 70 -17.27 23.18 -35.92
N THR A 71 -18.34 22.61 -35.36
CA THR A 71 -19.28 21.75 -36.08
C THR A 71 -20.74 22.06 -35.70
N PRO A 72 -21.68 22.05 -36.66
CA PRO A 72 -23.10 22.21 -36.35
C PRO A 72 -23.57 21.07 -35.41
N PHE A 73 -24.27 21.44 -34.35
CA PHE A 73 -24.76 20.50 -33.32
C PHE A 73 -26.19 20.82 -32.90
N TYR A 74 -26.79 19.95 -32.10
CA TYR A 74 -28.05 20.15 -31.39
C TYR A 74 -27.97 19.53 -29.99
N ILE A 75 -28.83 19.99 -29.09
CA ILE A 75 -28.89 19.56 -27.70
C ILE A 75 -30.10 18.66 -27.51
N VAL A 76 -29.92 17.53 -26.84
CA VAL A 76 -30.99 16.64 -26.39
C VAL A 76 -31.00 16.59 -24.89
N VAL A 77 -32.13 16.87 -24.27
CA VAL A 77 -32.34 16.79 -22.83
C VAL A 77 -33.18 15.56 -22.52
N ARG A 78 -32.70 14.72 -21.56
CA ARG A 78 -33.38 13.48 -21.18
C ARG A 78 -33.38 13.32 -19.68
N SER A 79 -34.50 12.88 -19.13
CA SER A 79 -34.61 12.40 -17.74
C SER A 79 -35.52 11.17 -17.66
N ILE A 80 -35.29 10.32 -16.65
CA ILE A 80 -36.08 9.12 -16.45
C ILE A 80 -37.49 9.51 -16.07
N GLY A 81 -38.49 8.97 -16.77
CA GLY A 81 -39.88 9.32 -16.56
C GLY A 81 -40.38 10.49 -17.38
N TYR A 82 -39.55 11.06 -18.27
CA TYR A 82 -39.92 12.20 -19.11
C TYR A 82 -39.74 11.96 -20.62
N GLU A 83 -40.43 12.68 -21.45
CA GLU A 83 -40.17 12.76 -22.89
C GLU A 83 -38.91 13.56 -23.15
N SER A 84 -38.10 13.13 -24.14
CA SER A 84 -36.86 13.82 -24.47
C SER A 84 -37.19 15.16 -25.18
N ALA A 85 -36.53 16.22 -24.78
CA ALA A 85 -36.61 17.51 -25.49
C ALA A 85 -35.36 17.67 -26.39
N GLN A 86 -35.57 18.13 -27.63
CA GLN A 86 -34.50 18.43 -28.59
C GLN A 86 -34.49 19.91 -28.92
N ILE A 87 -33.32 20.54 -28.81
CA ILE A 87 -33.10 21.94 -29.12
C ILE A 87 -32.16 22.04 -30.31
N SER A 88 -32.69 22.36 -31.47
CA SER A 88 -31.96 22.39 -32.75
C SER A 88 -31.53 23.77 -33.20
N THR A 89 -32.11 24.83 -32.60
CA THR A 89 -31.83 26.24 -32.92
C THR A 89 -31.33 26.95 -31.65
N LEU A 90 -30.05 27.23 -31.59
CA LEU A 90 -29.40 27.90 -30.47
C LEU A 90 -29.08 29.34 -30.88
N THR A 91 -29.97 30.26 -30.52
CA THR A 91 -29.83 31.68 -30.84
C THR A 91 -29.22 32.53 -29.73
N GLN A 92 -29.11 31.95 -28.53
CA GLN A 92 -28.57 32.61 -27.34
C GLN A 92 -27.79 31.62 -26.47
N GLU A 93 -26.82 32.12 -25.74
CA GLU A 93 -26.02 31.31 -24.80
C GLU A 93 -26.80 30.86 -23.55
N ASN A 94 -27.84 31.60 -23.18
CA ASN A 94 -28.80 31.21 -22.16
C ASN A 94 -30.05 30.62 -22.82
N LEU A 95 -30.24 29.32 -22.66
CA LEU A 95 -31.34 28.54 -23.24
C LEU A 95 -32.66 28.69 -22.46
N GLY A 96 -32.64 29.43 -21.34
CA GLY A 96 -33.80 29.60 -20.47
C GLY A 96 -34.25 28.31 -19.78
N THR A 97 -35.56 28.23 -19.51
CA THR A 97 -36.16 27.04 -18.87
C THR A 97 -36.63 26.03 -19.91
N ILE A 98 -36.10 24.83 -19.88
CA ILE A 98 -36.48 23.71 -20.74
C ILE A 98 -37.46 22.83 -19.98
N LEU A 99 -38.70 22.74 -20.49
CA LEU A 99 -39.78 21.97 -19.88
C LEU A 99 -39.78 20.53 -20.42
N LEU A 100 -39.69 19.54 -19.53
CA LEU A 100 -39.86 18.15 -19.90
C LEU A 100 -41.26 17.65 -19.51
N LYS A 101 -41.93 16.95 -20.45
CA LYS A 101 -43.24 16.36 -20.21
C LYS A 101 -43.12 14.99 -19.55
N PRO A 102 -43.87 14.70 -18.46
CA PRO A 102 -43.89 13.35 -17.85
C PRO A 102 -44.38 12.31 -18.86
N ARG A 103 -43.75 11.13 -18.86
CA ARG A 103 -44.12 10.01 -19.73
C ARG A 103 -44.27 8.73 -18.90
N ALA A 104 -45.44 8.11 -18.99
CA ALA A 104 -45.64 6.77 -18.44
C ALA A 104 -44.81 5.73 -19.23
N MET A 105 -43.80 5.13 -18.66
CA MET A 105 -42.86 4.25 -19.36
C MET A 105 -43.31 2.81 -19.45
N LYS A 106 -43.30 2.25 -20.67
CA LYS A 106 -42.89 0.88 -20.95
C LYS A 106 -41.36 0.92 -21.16
N ILE A 107 -40.66 0.17 -20.30
CA ILE A 107 -39.18 0.17 -20.25
C ILE A 107 -38.64 -0.51 -21.49
N SER A 108 -38.01 0.18 -22.40
CA SER A 108 -37.00 -0.32 -23.32
C SER A 108 -35.73 0.55 -23.15
N GLU A 109 -34.66 -0.12 -22.77
CA GLU A 109 -33.43 0.45 -22.27
C GLU A 109 -32.62 1.14 -23.38
N VAL A 110 -32.37 2.44 -23.25
CA VAL A 110 -31.28 3.13 -23.94
C VAL A 110 -30.45 3.88 -22.91
N THR A 111 -29.35 3.30 -22.54
CA THR A 111 -28.40 3.90 -21.60
C THR A 111 -27.49 4.86 -22.35
N ILE A 112 -27.64 6.18 -22.13
CA ILE A 112 -26.67 7.19 -22.56
C ILE A 112 -25.83 7.54 -21.34
N VAL A 113 -24.61 7.01 -21.32
CA VAL A 113 -23.63 7.25 -20.25
C VAL A 113 -22.91 8.58 -20.55
N GLY A 114 -23.30 9.65 -19.87
CA GLY A 114 -22.42 10.81 -19.74
C GLY A 114 -21.09 10.34 -19.12
N ARG A 115 -19.95 10.60 -19.76
CA ARG A 115 -18.63 10.21 -19.22
C ARG A 115 -18.39 10.96 -17.91
N ARG A 116 -18.76 10.36 -16.77
CA ARG A 116 -18.27 10.84 -15.48
C ARG A 116 -16.74 10.80 -15.48
N LYS A 117 -16.12 11.80 -14.84
CA LYS A 117 -14.66 11.85 -14.72
C LYS A 117 -14.18 10.60 -14.00
N LEU A 118 -13.29 9.85 -14.63
CA LEU A 118 -12.67 8.64 -14.05
C LEU A 118 -11.85 8.96 -12.81
N ILE A 119 -11.25 10.16 -12.80
CA ILE A 119 -10.43 10.64 -11.69
C ILE A 119 -11.05 11.93 -11.15
N GLN A 120 -11.30 11.93 -9.86
CA GLN A 120 -11.74 13.10 -9.11
C GLN A 120 -10.74 13.36 -7.99
N GLN A 121 -10.44 14.64 -7.76
CA GLN A 121 -9.58 15.02 -6.65
C GLN A 121 -10.44 15.62 -5.53
N LYS A 122 -10.28 15.07 -4.33
CA LYS A 122 -10.69 15.69 -3.07
C LYS A 122 -9.46 16.30 -2.40
N PRO A 123 -9.59 17.22 -1.44
CA PRO A 123 -8.43 17.89 -0.84
C PRO A 123 -7.33 16.94 -0.36
N ASP A 124 -7.69 15.82 0.28
CA ASP A 124 -6.78 14.87 0.91
C ASP A 124 -6.57 13.56 0.12
N ARG A 125 -7.25 13.37 -1.03
CA ARG A 125 -7.23 12.08 -1.75
C ARG A 125 -7.56 12.18 -3.23
N LEU A 126 -6.94 11.31 -4.00
CA LEU A 126 -7.34 11.00 -5.37
C LEU A 126 -8.44 9.93 -5.35
N VAL A 127 -9.54 10.18 -6.05
CA VAL A 127 -10.66 9.24 -6.18
C VAL A 127 -10.69 8.70 -7.60
N PHE A 128 -10.53 7.40 -7.76
CA PHE A 128 -10.66 6.71 -9.04
C PHE A 128 -12.00 5.98 -9.10
N ASP A 129 -12.85 6.38 -10.05
CA ASP A 129 -14.21 5.85 -10.21
C ASP A 129 -14.18 4.52 -10.98
N ILE A 130 -14.29 3.41 -10.26
CA ILE A 130 -14.30 2.06 -10.82
C ILE A 130 -15.64 1.75 -11.51
N GLN A 131 -16.72 2.27 -10.97
CA GLN A 131 -18.07 2.01 -11.50
C GLN A 131 -18.23 2.50 -12.94
N ASN A 132 -17.62 3.62 -13.27
CA ASN A 132 -17.69 4.25 -14.60
C ASN A 132 -16.46 3.92 -15.48
N PHE A 133 -15.58 3.03 -15.01
CA PHE A 133 -14.44 2.52 -15.77
C PHE A 133 -14.66 1.06 -16.15
N PRO A 134 -15.24 0.77 -17.32
CA PRO A 134 -15.61 -0.59 -17.72
C PRO A 134 -14.45 -1.58 -17.69
N LEU A 135 -13.21 -1.08 -17.81
CA LEU A 135 -11.98 -1.86 -17.79
C LEU A 135 -11.64 -2.37 -16.38
N ALA A 136 -11.98 -1.61 -15.34
CA ALA A 136 -11.71 -1.97 -13.95
C ALA A 136 -12.86 -2.78 -13.31
N SER A 137 -14.02 -2.87 -13.96
CA SER A 137 -15.18 -3.61 -13.42
C SER A 137 -15.11 -5.13 -13.65
N VAL A 138 -14.14 -5.61 -14.43
CA VAL A 138 -13.94 -7.04 -14.70
C VAL A 138 -12.84 -7.57 -13.79
N GLY A 139 -13.12 -8.68 -13.10
CA GLY A 139 -12.16 -9.33 -12.21
C GLY A 139 -12.36 -9.00 -10.75
N SER A 140 -11.29 -8.80 -10.02
CA SER A 140 -11.23 -8.61 -8.56
C SER A 140 -10.86 -7.18 -8.16
N ALA A 141 -10.87 -6.90 -6.86
CA ALA A 141 -10.37 -5.63 -6.33
C ALA A 141 -8.89 -5.42 -6.66
N VAL A 142 -8.08 -6.47 -6.71
CA VAL A 142 -6.68 -6.40 -7.13
C VAL A 142 -6.57 -5.90 -8.56
N ASP A 143 -7.41 -6.40 -9.47
CA ASP A 143 -7.40 -5.98 -10.87
C ASP A 143 -7.84 -4.50 -11.00
N ALA A 144 -8.83 -4.08 -10.20
CA ALA A 144 -9.22 -2.68 -10.12
C ALA A 144 -8.10 -1.78 -9.56
N MET A 145 -7.36 -2.25 -8.56
CA MET A 145 -6.21 -1.52 -8.00
C MET A 145 -5.04 -1.45 -8.99
N LYS A 146 -4.82 -2.48 -9.77
CA LYS A 146 -3.78 -2.52 -10.81
C LYS A 146 -3.92 -1.39 -11.85
N VAL A 147 -5.15 -0.96 -12.15
CA VAL A 147 -5.41 0.14 -13.08
C VAL A 147 -5.62 1.49 -12.37
N THR A 148 -5.54 1.52 -11.05
CA THR A 148 -5.68 2.75 -10.26
C THR A 148 -4.37 3.55 -10.32
N PRO A 149 -4.41 4.84 -10.69
CA PRO A 149 -3.22 5.68 -10.79
C PRO A 149 -2.45 5.78 -9.47
N GLY A 150 -1.12 5.76 -9.56
CA GLY A 150 -0.23 5.92 -8.41
C GLY A 150 -0.05 4.65 -7.57
N LEU A 151 -0.68 3.53 -7.93
CA LEU A 151 -0.49 2.24 -7.28
C LEU A 151 0.46 1.35 -8.07
N ASN A 152 1.33 0.65 -7.36
CA ASN A 152 2.09 -0.47 -7.85
C ASN A 152 1.60 -1.73 -7.13
N VAL A 153 0.98 -2.64 -7.89
CA VAL A 153 0.39 -3.87 -7.36
C VAL A 153 1.11 -5.05 -7.97
N GLN A 154 1.80 -5.81 -7.15
CA GLN A 154 2.50 -7.05 -7.49
C GLN A 154 1.78 -8.26 -6.89
N ASN A 155 2.27 -9.47 -7.15
CA ASN A 155 1.60 -10.70 -6.69
C ASN A 155 1.55 -10.85 -5.17
N SER A 156 2.50 -10.26 -4.45
CA SER A 156 2.60 -10.36 -3.00
C SER A 156 2.57 -9.01 -2.28
N SER A 157 2.51 -7.89 -3.04
CA SER A 157 2.60 -6.57 -2.42
C SER A 157 1.80 -5.51 -3.15
N ILE A 158 1.34 -4.52 -2.38
CA ILE A 158 0.71 -3.30 -2.86
C ILE A 158 1.50 -2.14 -2.31
N SER A 159 1.84 -1.18 -3.16
CA SER A 159 2.51 0.06 -2.75
C SER A 159 1.93 1.27 -3.47
N ILE A 160 2.09 2.44 -2.85
CA ILE A 160 1.87 3.73 -3.50
C ILE A 160 3.24 4.22 -3.96
N ILE A 161 3.35 4.59 -5.23
CA ILE A 161 4.61 5.07 -5.81
C ILE A 161 5.11 6.30 -5.05
N GLY A 162 6.36 6.22 -4.55
CA GLY A 162 6.98 7.25 -3.71
C GLY A 162 6.60 7.20 -2.22
N LYS A 163 6.01 6.10 -1.73
CA LYS A 163 5.77 5.83 -0.30
C LYS A 163 6.40 4.50 0.11
N GLN A 164 6.86 4.42 1.37
CA GLN A 164 7.55 3.23 1.89
C GLN A 164 6.58 2.07 2.15
N SER A 165 5.39 2.37 2.64
CA SER A 165 4.38 1.37 2.97
C SER A 165 2.98 1.85 2.59
N VAL A 166 2.02 0.93 2.58
CA VAL A 166 0.62 1.24 2.30
C VAL A 166 -0.30 0.52 3.24
N VAL A 167 -1.38 1.19 3.61
CA VAL A 167 -2.48 0.63 4.40
C VAL A 167 -3.71 0.55 3.51
N VAL A 168 -4.29 -0.65 3.37
CA VAL A 168 -5.52 -0.84 2.60
C VAL A 168 -6.73 -0.76 3.52
N MET A 169 -7.74 -0.02 3.06
CA MET A 169 -9.03 0.11 3.72
C MET A 169 -10.15 -0.32 2.77
N ILE A 170 -11.25 -0.80 3.33
CA ILE A 170 -12.50 -1.03 2.63
C ILE A 170 -13.61 -0.27 3.36
N ASN A 171 -14.31 0.63 2.64
CA ASN A 171 -15.33 1.51 3.23
C ASN A 171 -14.81 2.27 4.47
N GLU A 172 -13.58 2.84 4.36
CA GLU A 172 -12.86 3.55 5.44
C GLU A 172 -12.42 2.67 6.61
N ARG A 173 -12.50 1.36 6.49
CA ARG A 173 -12.09 0.37 7.51
C ARG A 173 -10.80 -0.29 7.08
N ILE A 174 -9.80 -0.28 7.96
CA ILE A 174 -8.48 -0.85 7.71
C ILE A 174 -8.58 -2.38 7.64
N VAL A 175 -7.96 -2.97 6.60
CA VAL A 175 -7.81 -4.42 6.45
C VAL A 175 -6.60 -4.88 7.24
N LYS A 176 -6.79 -5.86 8.16
CA LYS A 176 -5.72 -6.38 9.05
C LYS A 176 -4.89 -7.49 8.41
N MET A 177 -4.73 -7.47 7.11
CA MET A 177 -3.97 -8.46 6.36
C MET A 177 -2.78 -7.77 5.70
N THR A 178 -1.68 -8.47 5.52
CA THR A 178 -0.47 -7.96 4.86
C THR A 178 0.02 -8.94 3.81
N GLY A 179 0.92 -8.51 2.93
CA GLY A 179 1.55 -9.37 1.95
C GLY A 179 0.55 -10.15 1.07
N GLU A 180 0.83 -11.42 0.88
CA GLU A 180 0.00 -12.30 0.03
C GLU A 180 -1.41 -12.52 0.59
N GLU A 181 -1.57 -12.53 1.91
CA GLU A 181 -2.87 -12.69 2.55
C GLU A 181 -3.82 -11.55 2.16
N LEU A 182 -3.34 -10.30 2.21
CA LEU A 182 -4.08 -9.13 1.77
C LEU A 182 -4.45 -9.22 0.29
N ILE A 183 -3.49 -9.56 -0.56
CA ILE A 183 -3.71 -9.70 -2.00
C ILE A 183 -4.81 -10.71 -2.29
N ASN A 184 -4.77 -11.84 -1.62
CA ASN A 184 -5.73 -12.91 -1.84
C ASN A 184 -7.13 -12.57 -1.32
N TYR A 185 -7.18 -11.92 -0.17
CA TYR A 185 -8.44 -11.39 0.32
C TYR A 185 -9.04 -10.37 -0.68
N LEU A 186 -8.23 -9.49 -1.25
CA LEU A 186 -8.66 -8.53 -2.27
C LEU A 186 -9.07 -9.22 -3.59
N HIS A 187 -8.48 -10.38 -3.92
CA HIS A 187 -8.95 -11.21 -5.04
C HIS A 187 -10.36 -11.78 -4.80
N SER A 188 -10.79 -11.97 -3.55
CA SER A 188 -12.14 -12.42 -3.23
C SER A 188 -13.23 -11.35 -3.44
N ILE A 189 -12.86 -10.09 -3.63
CA ILE A 189 -13.79 -8.99 -3.84
C ILE A 189 -13.96 -8.75 -5.34
N PRO A 190 -15.14 -9.01 -5.93
CA PRO A 190 -15.37 -8.74 -7.34
C PRO A 190 -15.25 -7.24 -7.64
N ALA A 191 -14.54 -6.87 -8.69
CA ALA A 191 -14.35 -5.48 -9.09
C ALA A 191 -15.67 -4.76 -9.40
N GLN A 192 -16.67 -5.47 -9.92
CA GLN A 192 -18.03 -4.95 -10.16
C GLN A 192 -18.72 -4.45 -8.88
N ASN A 193 -18.30 -4.90 -7.71
CA ASN A 193 -18.83 -4.46 -6.41
C ASN A 193 -18.15 -3.18 -5.89
N ILE A 194 -17.10 -2.72 -6.56
CA ILE A 194 -16.38 -1.51 -6.18
C ILE A 194 -17.06 -0.31 -6.82
N LYS A 195 -17.32 0.71 -6.00
CA LYS A 195 -17.76 2.02 -6.48
C LYS A 195 -16.56 2.84 -6.93
N GLN A 196 -15.55 2.97 -6.06
CA GLN A 196 -14.37 3.79 -6.29
C GLN A 196 -13.20 3.33 -5.43
N ILE A 197 -11.97 3.66 -5.86
CA ILE A 197 -10.75 3.50 -5.07
C ILE A 197 -10.20 4.89 -4.76
N GLU A 198 -9.96 5.16 -3.48
CA GLU A 198 -9.39 6.42 -2.99
C GLU A 198 -7.93 6.20 -2.61
N VAL A 199 -7.02 6.99 -3.17
CA VAL A 199 -5.58 6.96 -2.88
C VAL A 199 -5.22 8.19 -2.07
N ILE A 200 -4.73 7.99 -0.85
CA ILE A 200 -4.41 9.03 0.13
C ILE A 200 -2.91 8.96 0.40
N THR A 201 -2.14 9.84 -0.21
CA THR A 201 -0.67 9.85 -0.08
C THR A 201 -0.18 10.51 1.20
N THR A 202 -1.01 11.38 1.77
CA THR A 202 -0.76 12.12 3.01
C THR A 202 -2.00 11.99 3.91
N PRO A 203 -2.06 11.00 4.83
CA PRO A 203 -3.25 10.75 5.64
C PRO A 203 -3.58 11.89 6.59
N PRO A 204 -4.87 12.28 6.73
CA PRO A 204 -5.36 13.29 7.70
C PRO A 204 -5.13 12.90 9.17
N ALA A 205 -5.27 13.88 10.09
CA ALA A 205 -4.98 13.75 11.52
C ALA A 205 -5.86 12.71 12.25
N LYS A 206 -7.05 12.35 11.72
CA LYS A 206 -7.88 11.25 12.25
C LYS A 206 -7.23 9.87 12.14
N TYR A 207 -6.24 9.72 11.26
CA TYR A 207 -5.42 8.51 11.15
C TYR A 207 -4.16 8.64 11.98
N ASP A 208 -3.59 7.52 12.39
CA ASP A 208 -2.38 7.53 13.20
C ASP A 208 -1.23 8.25 12.49
N ALA A 209 -0.40 8.94 13.26
CA ALA A 209 0.78 9.63 12.73
C ALA A 209 1.90 8.67 12.33
N GLU A 210 1.80 7.39 12.73
CA GLU A 210 2.79 6.33 12.51
C GLU A 210 3.02 6.04 11.03
N GLY A 211 4.29 5.94 10.66
CA GLY A 211 4.77 5.56 9.34
C GLY A 211 4.60 6.65 8.26
N ASN A 212 5.49 6.68 7.28
CA ASN A 212 5.30 7.46 6.04
C ASN A 212 4.44 6.67 5.03
N SER A 213 3.34 6.10 5.55
CA SER A 213 2.42 5.22 4.80
C SER A 213 1.36 6.04 4.08
N GLY A 214 1.05 5.65 2.86
CA GLY A 214 -0.18 6.06 2.21
C GLY A 214 -1.35 5.14 2.59
N LEU A 215 -2.57 5.62 2.34
CA LEU A 215 -3.79 4.83 2.53
C LEU A 215 -4.47 4.59 1.18
N ILE A 216 -5.00 3.39 0.98
CA ILE A 216 -5.86 3.04 -0.15
C ILE A 216 -7.22 2.66 0.41
N ASN A 217 -8.28 3.37 0.03
CA ASN A 217 -9.62 3.08 0.49
C ASN A 217 -10.49 2.57 -0.67
N ILE A 218 -10.86 1.32 -0.63
CA ILE A 218 -11.78 0.68 -1.58
C ILE A 218 -13.20 0.93 -1.10
N LYS A 219 -13.94 1.81 -1.77
CA LYS A 219 -15.36 2.03 -1.49
C LYS A 219 -16.21 1.09 -2.33
N LEU A 220 -16.99 0.27 -1.64
CA LEU A 220 -17.91 -0.67 -2.26
C LEU A 220 -19.27 0.00 -2.53
N LYS A 221 -20.04 -0.52 -3.51
CA LYS A 221 -21.42 -0.10 -3.78
C LYS A 221 -22.34 -0.45 -2.60
N SER A 222 -23.52 0.16 -2.44
CA SER A 222 -24.49 -0.24 -1.41
C SER A 222 -24.95 -1.69 -1.58
N MET A 223 -25.27 -2.37 -0.50
CA MET A 223 -25.65 -3.79 -0.51
C MET A 223 -27.11 -3.96 -0.86
N ASP A 224 -27.43 -5.02 -1.61
CA ASP A 224 -28.80 -5.55 -1.62
C ASP A 224 -29.04 -6.35 -0.33
N ASN A 225 -30.14 -6.10 0.37
CA ASN A 225 -30.57 -6.91 1.49
C ASN A 225 -30.98 -8.29 0.97
N ASN A 226 -30.77 -9.34 1.78
CA ASN A 226 -31.09 -10.73 1.49
C ASN A 226 -30.25 -11.38 0.38
N SER A 227 -28.96 -11.47 0.60
CA SER A 227 -28.04 -12.06 -0.35
C SER A 227 -26.90 -12.84 0.31
N TRP A 228 -26.36 -13.85 -0.38
CA TRP A 228 -25.19 -14.61 0.05
C TRP A 228 -24.26 -14.87 -1.12
N SER A 229 -22.98 -14.99 -0.86
CA SER A 229 -21.97 -15.41 -1.84
C SER A 229 -20.95 -16.32 -1.19
N ASN A 230 -20.42 -17.23 -1.98
CA ASN A 230 -19.28 -18.03 -1.61
C ASN A 230 -18.26 -18.03 -2.75
N GLN A 231 -16.99 -17.82 -2.46
CA GLN A 231 -15.92 -17.87 -3.43
C GLN A 231 -14.86 -18.86 -2.96
N VAL A 232 -14.60 -19.86 -3.79
CA VAL A 232 -13.46 -20.78 -3.64
C VAL A 232 -12.37 -20.34 -4.60
N HIS A 233 -11.13 -20.33 -4.15
CA HIS A 233 -9.97 -20.05 -5.00
C HIS A 233 -8.85 -21.03 -4.70
N SER A 234 -8.07 -21.31 -5.74
CA SER A 234 -6.84 -22.08 -5.64
C SER A 234 -5.78 -21.50 -6.55
N SER A 235 -4.52 -21.72 -6.19
CA SER A 235 -3.41 -21.41 -7.08
C SER A 235 -2.28 -22.39 -6.93
N TYR A 236 -1.58 -22.61 -8.05
CA TYR A 236 -0.32 -23.32 -8.13
C TYR A 236 0.78 -22.35 -8.52
N LYS A 237 1.92 -22.43 -7.86
CA LYS A 237 3.11 -21.63 -8.14
C LYS A 237 4.28 -22.55 -8.43
N GLN A 238 5.10 -22.20 -9.43
CA GLN A 238 6.33 -22.88 -9.79
C GLN A 238 7.43 -21.85 -10.07
N GLY A 239 8.35 -21.73 -9.11
CA GLY A 239 9.64 -21.08 -9.28
C GLY A 239 10.72 -22.15 -9.38
N GLU A 240 11.79 -22.03 -8.62
CA GLU A 240 12.74 -23.10 -8.35
C GLU A 240 12.06 -24.28 -7.63
N PHE A 241 11.16 -23.94 -6.70
CA PHE A 241 10.33 -24.89 -5.98
C PHE A 241 8.84 -24.63 -6.24
N PHE A 242 8.03 -25.65 -5.94
CA PHE A 242 6.58 -25.55 -6.07
C PHE A 242 5.91 -25.01 -4.81
N GLY A 243 4.75 -24.39 -4.99
CA GLY A 243 3.85 -23.99 -3.92
C GLY A 243 2.40 -24.07 -4.36
N GLY A 244 1.51 -24.26 -3.40
CA GLY A 244 0.07 -24.33 -3.64
C GLY A 244 -0.71 -23.57 -2.57
N ARG A 245 -1.90 -23.11 -2.96
CA ARG A 245 -2.80 -22.39 -2.08
C ARG A 245 -4.24 -22.76 -2.38
N ILE A 246 -5.06 -22.81 -1.34
CA ILE A 246 -6.50 -22.95 -1.40
C ILE A 246 -7.16 -22.04 -0.38
N GLY A 247 -8.31 -21.46 -0.74
CA GLY A 247 -9.05 -20.63 0.19
C GLY A 247 -10.52 -20.55 -0.17
N ASN A 248 -11.30 -20.10 0.80
CA ASN A 248 -12.74 -19.91 0.71
C ASN A 248 -13.15 -18.62 1.42
N THR A 249 -14.05 -17.86 0.82
CA THR A 249 -14.67 -16.69 1.44
C THR A 249 -16.18 -16.79 1.28
N PHE A 250 -16.88 -16.90 2.39
CA PHE A 250 -18.33 -16.88 2.48
C PHE A 250 -18.80 -15.56 3.05
N ALA A 251 -19.80 -14.94 2.42
CA ALA A 251 -20.44 -13.71 2.90
C ALA A 251 -21.96 -13.89 2.85
N TYR A 252 -22.61 -13.50 3.93
CA TYR A 252 -24.05 -13.56 4.10
C TYR A 252 -24.56 -12.24 4.64
N ASN A 253 -25.64 -11.73 4.05
CA ASN A 253 -26.29 -10.50 4.48
C ASN A 253 -27.79 -10.67 4.37
N LYS A 254 -28.48 -10.72 5.53
CA LYS A 254 -29.95 -10.82 5.58
C LYS A 254 -30.48 -9.99 6.72
N ASN A 255 -31.45 -9.13 6.41
CA ASN A 255 -32.09 -8.25 7.38
C ASN A 255 -31.06 -7.41 8.16
N LYS A 256 -30.92 -7.67 9.47
CA LYS A 256 -30.02 -6.94 10.39
C LYS A 256 -28.64 -7.58 10.53
N ILE A 257 -28.41 -8.75 9.95
CA ILE A 257 -27.20 -9.56 10.15
C ILE A 257 -26.33 -9.53 8.90
N ALA A 258 -25.03 -9.26 9.08
CA ALA A 258 -24.02 -9.54 8.07
C ALA A 258 -22.93 -10.42 8.69
N LEU A 259 -22.62 -11.54 8.01
CA LEU A 259 -21.60 -12.51 8.41
C LEU A 259 -20.59 -12.65 7.29
N THR A 260 -19.31 -12.68 7.63
CA THR A 260 -18.21 -13.01 6.73
C THR A 260 -17.35 -14.07 7.37
N LEU A 261 -17.09 -15.15 6.64
CA LEU A 261 -16.17 -16.21 7.01
C LEU A 261 -15.13 -16.33 5.91
N SER A 262 -13.86 -16.35 6.27
CA SER A 262 -12.77 -16.57 5.32
C SER A 262 -11.76 -17.54 5.90
N PHE A 263 -11.32 -18.46 5.07
CA PHE A 263 -10.29 -19.43 5.38
C PHE A 263 -9.31 -19.47 4.21
N ASP A 264 -8.02 -19.56 4.53
CA ASP A 264 -6.97 -19.66 3.54
C ASP A 264 -5.82 -20.54 4.05
N ALA A 265 -5.30 -21.41 3.19
CA ALA A 265 -4.14 -22.25 3.47
C ALA A 265 -3.16 -22.17 2.30
N ASN A 266 -1.89 -21.95 2.62
CA ASN A 266 -0.79 -21.86 1.66
C ASN A 266 0.34 -22.78 2.12
N LYS A 267 0.84 -23.64 1.22
CA LYS A 267 1.96 -24.53 1.48
C LYS A 267 2.91 -24.57 0.29
N GLY A 268 4.21 -24.53 0.56
CA GLY A 268 5.18 -24.57 -0.52
C GLY A 268 6.59 -24.34 -0.05
N TYR A 269 7.48 -24.13 -1.03
CA TYR A 269 8.88 -23.81 -0.79
C TYR A 269 9.26 -22.54 -1.52
N ARG A 270 10.26 -21.84 -1.02
CA ARG A 270 10.88 -20.67 -1.62
C ARG A 270 12.40 -20.79 -1.54
N GLY A 271 13.08 -20.49 -2.65
CA GLY A 271 14.54 -20.39 -2.69
C GLY A 271 15.01 -18.96 -2.44
N MET A 272 16.16 -18.82 -1.83
CA MET A 272 16.91 -17.59 -1.75
C MET A 272 18.40 -17.88 -1.98
N GLU A 273 19.01 -17.10 -2.87
CA GLU A 273 20.45 -17.12 -3.12
C GLU A 273 21.03 -15.75 -2.79
N THR A 274 22.11 -15.72 -1.99
CA THR A 274 22.82 -14.48 -1.66
C THR A 274 24.32 -14.70 -1.89
N GLU A 275 24.89 -13.89 -2.78
CA GLU A 275 26.35 -13.79 -2.94
C GLU A 275 26.83 -12.60 -2.13
N THR A 276 27.89 -12.80 -1.36
CA THR A 276 28.51 -11.77 -0.52
C THR A 276 30.01 -11.75 -0.77
N LYS A 277 30.60 -10.57 -1.00
CA LYS A 277 32.07 -10.42 -0.97
C LYS A 277 32.46 -9.34 0.02
N ILE A 278 33.42 -9.65 0.89
CA ILE A 278 33.97 -8.73 1.87
C ILE A 278 35.46 -8.54 1.56
N TYR A 279 35.87 -7.32 1.35
CA TYR A 279 37.22 -6.96 0.94
C TYR A 279 38.00 -6.43 2.16
N TYR A 280 38.54 -7.33 2.99
CA TYR A 280 39.51 -6.96 4.03
C TYR A 280 40.86 -6.52 3.42
N SER A 281 41.73 -5.91 4.21
CA SER A 281 43.02 -5.42 3.73
C SER A 281 43.93 -6.51 3.17
N GLN A 282 43.94 -7.68 3.80
CA GLN A 282 44.81 -8.81 3.44
C GLN A 282 44.04 -9.96 2.78
N GLU A 283 42.74 -10.01 2.92
CA GLU A 283 41.92 -11.14 2.50
C GLU A 283 40.64 -10.70 1.84
N THR A 284 40.14 -11.50 0.91
CA THR A 284 38.81 -11.34 0.33
C THR A 284 38.00 -12.59 0.69
N TRP A 285 36.83 -12.37 1.31
CA TRP A 285 35.88 -13.40 1.65
C TRP A 285 34.78 -13.44 0.61
N ASP A 286 34.61 -14.57 -0.08
CA ASP A 286 33.64 -14.78 -1.15
C ASP A 286 32.62 -15.84 -0.70
N GLY A 287 31.44 -15.41 -0.27
CA GLY A 287 30.40 -16.22 0.32
C GLY A 287 29.20 -16.43 -0.59
N LEU A 288 28.69 -17.65 -0.64
CA LEU A 288 27.44 -18.04 -1.29
C LEU A 288 26.50 -18.67 -0.28
N LEU A 289 25.37 -18.02 -0.02
CA LEU A 289 24.26 -18.57 0.76
C LEU A 289 23.20 -19.10 -0.17
N ASN A 290 22.84 -20.37 -0.01
CA ASN A 290 21.64 -20.96 -0.57
C ASN A 290 20.68 -21.30 0.58
N SER A 291 19.46 -20.79 0.49
CA SER A 291 18.42 -21.03 1.48
C SER A 291 17.18 -21.61 0.82
N LYS A 292 16.65 -22.67 1.43
CA LYS A 292 15.35 -23.26 1.05
C LYS A 292 14.41 -23.16 2.21
N GLU A 293 13.38 -22.32 2.07
CA GLU A 293 12.37 -22.09 3.09
C GLU A 293 11.08 -22.82 2.73
N LYS A 294 10.64 -23.71 3.60
CA LYS A 294 9.29 -24.29 3.57
C LYS A 294 8.34 -23.33 4.27
N THR A 295 7.23 -23.03 3.66
CA THR A 295 6.15 -22.21 4.23
C THR A 295 4.88 -23.02 4.37
N ASP A 296 4.25 -22.97 5.55
CA ASP A 296 2.97 -23.64 5.84
C ASP A 296 2.12 -22.65 6.66
N ASN A 297 1.24 -21.94 5.94
CA ASN A 297 0.49 -20.83 6.50
C ASN A 297 -1.01 -21.11 6.44
N ILE A 298 -1.70 -20.89 7.55
CA ILE A 298 -3.15 -21.01 7.66
C ILE A 298 -3.70 -19.71 8.25
N SER A 299 -4.75 -19.15 7.65
CA SER A 299 -5.46 -18.01 8.20
C SER A 299 -6.97 -18.23 8.19
N ALA A 300 -7.64 -17.72 9.22
CA ALA A 300 -9.08 -17.75 9.37
C ALA A 300 -9.59 -16.41 9.89
N HIS A 301 -10.69 -15.91 9.29
CA HIS A 301 -11.31 -14.65 9.66
C HIS A 301 -12.82 -14.82 9.82
N ILE A 302 -13.37 -14.22 10.87
CA ILE A 302 -14.80 -14.22 11.17
C ILE A 302 -15.21 -12.77 11.43
N GLY A 303 -16.15 -12.26 10.64
CA GLY A 303 -16.75 -10.95 10.83
C GLY A 303 -18.25 -11.07 11.04
N PHE A 304 -18.76 -10.46 12.08
CA PHE A 304 -20.18 -10.41 12.41
C PHE A 304 -20.61 -8.97 12.68
N ASP A 305 -21.64 -8.50 11.96
CA ASP A 305 -22.30 -7.22 12.20
C ASP A 305 -23.77 -7.40 12.46
N TYR A 306 -24.28 -6.64 13.42
CA TYR A 306 -25.68 -6.55 13.74
C TYR A 306 -26.16 -5.11 13.68
N GLN A 307 -27.22 -4.87 12.89
CA GLN A 307 -27.90 -3.58 12.80
C GLN A 307 -28.88 -3.46 13.95
N LEU A 308 -28.50 -2.78 15.04
CA LEU A 308 -29.37 -2.59 16.20
C LEU A 308 -30.63 -1.80 15.83
N THR A 309 -30.41 -0.64 15.19
CA THR A 309 -31.46 0.23 14.64
C THR A 309 -31.10 0.66 13.23
N PRO A 310 -31.96 1.31 12.45
CA PRO A 310 -31.58 1.87 11.16
C PRO A 310 -30.39 2.86 11.23
N LYS A 311 -30.08 3.41 12.41
CA LYS A 311 -29.03 4.39 12.64
C LYS A 311 -27.85 3.86 13.45
N SER A 312 -27.92 2.65 14.01
CA SER A 312 -26.85 2.09 14.86
C SER A 312 -26.51 0.66 14.49
N SER A 313 -25.23 0.31 14.57
CA SER A 313 -24.70 -1.03 14.38
C SER A 313 -23.59 -1.35 15.36
N ILE A 314 -23.51 -2.61 15.74
CA ILE A 314 -22.42 -3.21 16.50
C ILE A 314 -21.84 -4.36 15.68
N GLY A 315 -20.54 -4.60 15.84
CA GLY A 315 -19.95 -5.75 15.19
C GLY A 315 -18.67 -6.20 15.86
N VAL A 316 -18.28 -7.43 15.54
CA VAL A 316 -17.06 -8.08 16.02
C VAL A 316 -16.34 -8.69 14.84
N PHE A 317 -15.02 -8.56 14.83
CA PHE A 317 -14.15 -9.21 13.87
C PHE A 317 -13.02 -9.92 14.59
N TYR A 318 -12.89 -11.21 14.30
CA TYR A 318 -11.78 -12.04 14.77
C TYR A 318 -10.95 -12.54 13.61
N SER A 319 -9.63 -12.51 13.78
CA SER A 319 -8.64 -13.01 12.81
C SER A 319 -7.62 -13.85 13.54
N SER A 320 -7.28 -15.00 12.96
CA SER A 320 -6.22 -15.89 13.43
C SER A 320 -5.34 -16.28 12.27
N VAL A 321 -4.01 -16.18 12.46
CA VAL A 321 -2.99 -16.51 11.46
C VAL A 321 -1.93 -17.39 12.12
N PHE A 322 -1.62 -18.51 11.47
CA PHE A 322 -0.59 -19.45 11.86
C PHE A 322 0.39 -19.57 10.71
N ASN A 323 1.66 -19.21 10.94
CA ASN A 323 2.71 -19.31 9.96
C ASN A 323 3.82 -20.21 10.53
N ASN A 324 4.05 -21.33 9.86
CA ASN A 324 5.16 -22.22 10.18
C ASN A 324 6.15 -22.16 9.01
N ASN A 325 7.35 -21.66 9.30
CA ASN A 325 8.41 -21.54 8.33
C ASN A 325 9.60 -22.37 8.81
N ASP A 326 10.10 -23.21 7.93
CA ASP A 326 11.24 -24.10 8.19
C ASP A 326 12.26 -23.85 7.08
N ALA A 327 13.39 -23.23 7.43
CA ALA A 327 14.44 -22.87 6.48
C ALA A 327 15.70 -23.68 6.72
N THR A 328 16.26 -24.20 5.64
CA THR A 328 17.58 -24.83 5.61
C THR A 328 18.51 -23.93 4.81
N ASP A 329 19.58 -23.49 5.47
CA ASP A 329 20.59 -22.58 4.93
C ASP A 329 21.90 -23.35 4.72
N SER A 330 22.53 -23.15 3.58
CA SER A 330 23.91 -23.60 3.32
C SER A 330 24.74 -22.41 2.88
N TYR A 331 25.73 -22.05 3.67
CA TYR A 331 26.59 -20.91 3.43
C TYR A 331 28.03 -21.39 3.26
N ASN A 332 28.60 -21.14 2.09
CA ASN A 332 29.98 -21.50 1.75
C ASN A 332 30.76 -20.21 1.49
N THR A 333 31.78 -19.94 2.31
CA THR A 333 32.68 -18.80 2.17
C THR A 333 34.07 -19.25 1.86
N LYS A 334 34.66 -18.80 0.76
CA LYS A 334 36.06 -18.98 0.42
C LYS A 334 36.85 -17.74 0.85
N ILE A 335 37.98 -17.95 1.51
CA ILE A 335 38.88 -16.88 1.95
C ILE A 335 40.10 -16.89 1.04
N TYR A 336 40.32 -15.79 0.34
CA TYR A 336 41.44 -15.62 -0.57
C TYR A 336 42.48 -14.65 0.01
N ASP A 337 43.76 -14.94 -0.16
CA ASP A 337 44.84 -13.99 0.10
C ASP A 337 44.91 -12.95 -1.03
N ASN A 338 44.88 -11.66 -0.68
CA ASN A 338 44.89 -10.59 -1.67
C ASN A 338 46.23 -10.43 -2.39
N SER A 339 47.33 -10.97 -1.85
CA SER A 339 48.67 -10.86 -2.44
C SER A 339 48.88 -11.80 -3.62
N ASN A 340 48.33 -12.98 -3.59
CA ASN A 340 48.60 -14.07 -4.54
C ASN A 340 47.32 -14.75 -5.06
N ASN A 341 46.14 -14.36 -4.57
CA ASN A 341 44.84 -14.90 -4.89
C ASN A 341 44.68 -16.42 -4.63
N HIS A 342 45.51 -16.99 -3.71
CA HIS A 342 45.36 -18.35 -3.27
C HIS A 342 44.29 -18.46 -2.16
N THR A 343 43.62 -19.61 -2.12
CA THR A 343 42.65 -19.92 -1.05
C THR A 343 43.42 -20.19 0.25
N LYS A 344 43.16 -19.34 1.25
CA LYS A 344 43.72 -19.46 2.62
C LYS A 344 42.83 -20.31 3.53
N GLY A 345 41.58 -20.46 3.20
CA GLY A 345 40.63 -21.18 4.00
C GLY A 345 39.24 -21.22 3.45
N THR A 346 38.36 -21.96 4.09
CA THR A 346 36.93 -22.03 3.79
C THR A 346 36.13 -22.03 5.08
N ILE A 347 34.94 -21.40 5.07
CA ILE A 347 33.92 -21.51 6.11
C ILE A 347 32.73 -22.22 5.49
N LEU A 348 32.36 -23.36 6.02
CA LEU A 348 31.19 -24.13 5.66
C LEU A 348 30.19 -23.99 6.80
N SER A 349 29.05 -23.34 6.59
CA SER A 349 28.02 -23.20 7.61
C SER A 349 26.71 -23.80 7.11
N ASN A 350 26.12 -24.68 7.91
CA ASN A 350 24.78 -25.19 7.69
C ASN A 350 23.87 -24.68 8.80
N GLY A 351 22.74 -24.13 8.41
CA GLY A 351 21.74 -23.59 9.33
C GLY A 351 20.40 -24.29 9.15
N HIS A 352 19.71 -24.54 10.26
CA HIS A 352 18.32 -24.93 10.27
C HIS A 352 17.55 -23.94 11.15
N ASN A 353 16.48 -23.35 10.62
CA ASN A 353 15.72 -22.31 11.30
C ASN A 353 14.23 -22.64 11.26
N ASP A 354 13.70 -23.12 12.39
CA ASP A 354 12.26 -23.35 12.58
C ASP A 354 11.63 -22.11 13.22
N LYS A 355 10.67 -21.51 12.54
CA LYS A 355 9.96 -20.30 12.97
C LYS A 355 8.47 -20.53 12.97
N ASN A 356 7.85 -20.39 14.13
CA ASN A 356 6.43 -20.58 14.34
C ASN A 356 5.79 -19.29 14.86
N ASN A 357 4.95 -18.65 14.02
CA ASN A 357 4.26 -17.42 14.35
C ASN A 357 2.76 -17.68 14.53
N LYS A 358 2.18 -17.18 15.63
CA LYS A 358 0.77 -17.22 15.91
C LYS A 358 0.26 -15.81 16.15
N ILE A 359 -0.76 -15.40 15.41
CA ILE A 359 -1.36 -14.07 15.55
C ILE A 359 -2.85 -14.24 15.77
N HIS A 360 -3.35 -13.66 16.84
CA HIS A 360 -4.77 -13.56 17.12
C HIS A 360 -5.15 -12.11 17.26
N SER A 361 -6.17 -11.65 16.56
CA SER A 361 -6.66 -10.29 16.71
C SER A 361 -8.18 -10.25 16.79
N LEU A 362 -8.68 -9.39 17.68
CA LEU A 362 -10.10 -9.15 17.93
C LEU A 362 -10.36 -7.65 17.81
N ASN A 363 -11.42 -7.29 17.08
CA ASN A 363 -11.96 -5.94 17.04
C ASN A 363 -13.44 -5.98 17.43
N ALA A 364 -13.85 -5.08 18.30
CA ALA A 364 -15.26 -4.79 18.56
C ALA A 364 -15.51 -3.32 18.20
N HIS A 365 -16.61 -3.05 17.49
CA HIS A 365 -16.95 -1.70 17.08
C HIS A 365 -18.41 -1.37 17.25
N TYR A 366 -18.66 -0.08 17.47
CA TYR A 366 -20.01 0.49 17.52
C TYR A 366 -20.08 1.71 16.62
N MET A 367 -21.18 1.89 15.91
CA MET A 367 -21.42 3.07 15.08
C MET A 367 -22.85 3.56 15.31
N GLN A 368 -23.02 4.87 15.51
CA GLN A 368 -24.30 5.53 15.70
C GLN A 368 -24.37 6.78 14.79
N ALA A 369 -25.35 6.81 13.90
CA ALA A 369 -25.77 8.05 13.25
C ALA A 369 -26.76 8.78 14.16
N ILE A 370 -26.50 10.06 14.44
CA ILE A 370 -27.27 10.89 15.37
C ILE A 370 -28.09 11.89 14.58
N GLY A 371 -29.41 11.89 14.80
CA GLY A 371 -30.35 12.77 14.10
C GLY A 371 -30.44 12.47 12.58
N SER A 372 -30.78 13.49 11.80
CA SER A 372 -30.88 13.43 10.32
C SER A 372 -29.80 14.25 9.60
N LYS A 373 -29.06 15.09 10.33
CA LYS A 373 -28.07 16.04 9.76
C LYS A 373 -26.68 15.44 9.48
N GLY A 374 -26.48 14.12 9.61
CA GLY A 374 -25.22 13.45 9.29
C GLY A 374 -24.18 13.40 10.41
N TYR A 375 -24.58 13.71 11.67
CA TYR A 375 -23.71 13.50 12.84
C TYR A 375 -23.47 12.01 13.03
N ARG A 376 -22.24 11.62 13.35
CA ARG A 376 -21.88 10.23 13.56
C ARG A 376 -20.88 10.06 14.70
N LEU A 377 -21.15 9.09 15.58
CA LEU A 377 -20.24 8.56 16.57
C LEU A 377 -19.76 7.19 16.10
N SER A 378 -18.46 6.92 16.19
CA SER A 378 -17.90 5.59 16.05
C SER A 378 -16.92 5.30 17.17
N SER A 379 -16.95 4.07 17.68
CA SER A 379 -16.07 3.59 18.73
C SER A 379 -15.50 2.24 18.31
N ASP A 380 -14.23 2.02 18.53
CA ASP A 380 -13.51 0.79 18.22
C ASP A 380 -12.66 0.38 19.42
N VAL A 381 -12.67 -0.91 19.75
CA VAL A 381 -11.75 -1.54 20.71
C VAL A 381 -11.06 -2.69 20.00
N ASP A 382 -9.75 -2.70 20.03
CA ASP A 382 -8.93 -3.69 19.36
C ASP A 382 -7.99 -4.36 20.36
N TYR A 383 -7.81 -5.66 20.16
CA TYR A 383 -6.81 -6.45 20.86
C TYR A 383 -6.08 -7.32 19.84
N PHE A 384 -4.75 -7.45 19.97
CA PHE A 384 -4.02 -8.54 19.31
C PHE A 384 -2.99 -9.17 20.24
N ASN A 385 -2.70 -10.42 19.98
CA ASN A 385 -1.61 -11.17 20.56
C ASN A 385 -0.79 -11.81 19.43
N TYR A 386 0.52 -11.55 19.43
CA TYR A 386 1.50 -12.14 18.53
C TYR A 386 2.48 -12.97 19.33
N ILE A 387 2.67 -14.22 18.95
CA ILE A 387 3.66 -15.12 19.53
C ILE A 387 4.54 -15.62 18.40
N ASN A 388 5.83 -15.37 18.51
CA ASN A 388 6.86 -15.91 17.62
C ASN A 388 7.78 -16.80 18.44
N LYS A 389 7.91 -18.06 18.01
CA LYS A 389 8.92 -18.98 18.51
C LYS A 389 9.87 -19.28 17.37
N GLN A 390 11.16 -19.10 17.62
CA GLN A 390 12.21 -19.37 16.66
C GLN A 390 13.27 -20.26 17.29
N ASN A 391 13.66 -21.29 16.58
CA ASN A 391 14.77 -22.16 16.95
C ASN A 391 15.73 -22.24 15.76
N ARG A 392 16.92 -21.69 15.92
CA ARG A 392 17.95 -21.68 14.87
C ARG A 392 19.18 -22.45 15.33
N LEU A 393 19.46 -23.53 14.67
CA LEU A 393 20.68 -24.32 14.82
C LEU A 393 21.67 -23.90 13.74
N ILE A 394 22.94 -23.71 14.12
CA ILE A 394 24.02 -23.34 13.19
C ILE A 394 25.19 -24.27 13.51
N HIS A 395 25.69 -24.96 12.49
CA HIS A 395 26.90 -25.71 12.48
C HIS A 395 27.85 -25.12 11.46
N SER A 396 29.03 -24.65 11.90
CA SER A 396 30.00 -23.99 11.02
C SER A 396 31.39 -24.59 11.26
N ILE A 397 32.07 -24.93 10.17
CA ILE A 397 33.43 -25.44 10.16
C ILE A 397 34.31 -24.40 9.46
N LEU A 398 35.27 -23.84 10.17
CA LEU A 398 36.32 -23.02 9.60
C LEU A 398 37.53 -23.93 9.33
N GLN A 399 37.85 -24.11 8.07
CA GLN A 399 39.07 -24.81 7.60
C GLN A 399 40.08 -23.76 7.16
N ARG A 400 41.13 -23.56 7.99
CA ARG A 400 42.25 -22.65 7.72
C ARG A 400 43.55 -23.40 8.07
N ASP A 401 44.48 -22.74 8.75
CA ASP A 401 45.70 -23.41 9.25
C ASP A 401 45.35 -24.48 10.29
N GLU A 402 44.33 -24.23 11.10
CA GLU A 402 43.69 -25.17 12.02
C GLU A 402 42.21 -25.24 11.69
N THR A 403 41.59 -26.41 11.92
CA THR A 403 40.14 -26.57 11.80
C THR A 403 39.48 -26.24 13.12
N SER A 404 38.50 -25.34 13.09
CA SER A 404 37.68 -25.00 14.25
C SER A 404 36.20 -25.12 13.93
N ASP A 405 35.44 -25.63 14.88
CA ASP A 405 34.01 -25.81 14.79
C ASP A 405 33.30 -24.72 15.62
N PHE A 406 32.17 -24.23 15.13
CA PHE A 406 31.30 -23.32 15.84
C PHE A 406 29.88 -23.84 15.74
N ASP A 407 29.40 -24.40 16.82
CA ASP A 407 28.07 -24.99 16.92
C ASP A 407 27.25 -24.23 17.94
N VAL A 408 26.17 -23.62 17.49
CA VAL A 408 25.29 -22.85 18.36
C VAL A 408 23.83 -23.08 18.05
N GLN A 409 23.02 -22.96 19.09
CA GLN A 409 21.57 -22.92 18.98
C GLN A 409 21.02 -21.60 19.54
N ASN A 410 20.32 -20.86 18.74
CA ASN A 410 19.55 -19.68 19.16
C ASN A 410 18.09 -20.07 19.35
N ILE A 411 17.55 -19.89 20.55
CA ILE A 411 16.12 -20.01 20.82
C ILE A 411 15.56 -18.62 21.12
N GLY A 412 14.61 -18.15 20.31
CA GLY A 412 13.92 -16.88 20.48
C GLY A 412 12.45 -17.10 20.78
N LEU A 413 11.93 -16.41 21.78
CA LEU A 413 10.51 -16.29 22.04
C LEU A 413 10.13 -14.80 22.10
N GLN A 414 9.21 -14.37 21.26
CA GLN A 414 8.65 -13.03 21.32
C GLN A 414 7.14 -13.11 21.52
N ASN A 415 6.64 -12.41 22.52
CA ASN A 415 5.22 -12.31 22.83
C ASN A 415 4.83 -10.84 22.90
N ILE A 416 3.98 -10.40 21.95
CA ILE A 416 3.51 -9.03 21.87
C ILE A 416 1.99 -9.00 22.09
N LYS A 417 1.56 -8.25 23.10
CA LYS A 417 0.15 -8.00 23.39
C LYS A 417 -0.15 -6.52 23.21
N ASN A 418 -1.20 -6.21 22.49
CA ASN A 418 -1.62 -4.84 22.28
C ASN A 418 -3.13 -4.70 22.49
N ILE A 419 -3.53 -3.63 23.17
CA ILE A 419 -4.92 -3.20 23.28
C ILE A 419 -5.01 -1.74 22.88
N SER A 420 -6.05 -1.39 22.10
CA SER A 420 -6.34 0.01 21.78
C SER A 420 -7.82 0.31 21.85
N ALA A 421 -8.14 1.55 22.23
CA ALA A 421 -9.50 2.08 22.21
C ALA A 421 -9.51 3.41 21.47
N LYS A 422 -10.51 3.60 20.60
CA LYS A 422 -10.67 4.78 19.76
C LYS A 422 -12.11 5.25 19.73
N ILE A 423 -12.32 6.57 19.79
CA ILE A 423 -13.64 7.20 19.67
C ILE A 423 -13.50 8.34 18.66
N ASP A 424 -14.36 8.35 17.63
CA ASP A 424 -14.44 9.38 16.60
C ASP A 424 -15.83 10.02 16.61
N PHE A 425 -15.88 11.34 16.47
CA PHE A 425 -17.07 12.14 16.21
C PHE A 425 -16.96 12.81 14.84
N GLU A 426 -17.99 12.70 14.03
CA GLU A 426 -18.15 13.45 12.80
C GLU A 426 -19.32 14.43 12.97
N HIS A 427 -19.01 15.70 12.80
CA HIS A 427 -19.92 16.83 13.03
C HIS A 427 -20.04 17.65 11.75
N PRO A 428 -21.15 17.54 11.02
CA PRO A 428 -21.41 18.35 9.83
C PRO A 428 -21.45 19.84 10.19
N ILE A 429 -20.76 20.64 9.41
CA ILE A 429 -20.77 22.11 9.46
C ILE A 429 -21.19 22.66 8.11
N ILE A 430 -21.48 23.96 8.03
CA ILE A 430 -21.91 24.61 6.76
C ILE A 430 -20.82 24.39 5.68
N LYS A 431 -21.19 23.69 4.61
CA LYS A 431 -20.31 23.30 3.50
C LYS A 431 -19.05 22.53 3.95
N GLY A 432 -19.15 21.72 5.01
CA GLY A 432 -17.99 21.03 5.52
C GLY A 432 -18.29 19.97 6.58
N MET A 433 -17.21 19.47 7.20
CA MET A 433 -17.20 18.44 8.22
C MET A 433 -16.10 18.73 9.24
N LEU A 434 -16.44 18.73 10.50
CA LEU A 434 -15.50 18.67 11.62
C LEU A 434 -15.44 17.23 12.10
N THR A 435 -14.26 16.65 12.19
CA THR A 435 -14.02 15.31 12.78
C THR A 435 -13.07 15.47 13.94
N TYR A 436 -13.39 14.94 15.09
CA TYR A 436 -12.52 14.97 16.26
C TYR A 436 -12.63 13.66 17.04
N GLY A 437 -11.59 13.33 17.79
CA GLY A 437 -11.56 12.07 18.49
C GLY A 437 -10.35 11.89 19.38
N THR A 438 -10.33 10.73 20.00
CA THR A 438 -9.23 10.29 20.88
C THR A 438 -8.89 8.82 20.62
N LYS A 439 -7.64 8.48 20.82
CA LYS A 439 -7.15 7.09 20.76
C LYS A 439 -6.21 6.86 21.96
N TRP A 440 -6.33 5.70 22.56
CA TRP A 440 -5.38 5.20 23.54
C TRP A 440 -4.91 3.80 23.11
N THR A 441 -3.60 3.53 23.27
CA THR A 441 -2.99 2.26 22.90
C THR A 441 -1.97 1.86 23.95
N LYS A 442 -1.99 0.58 24.35
CA LYS A 442 -0.99 -0.03 25.22
C LYS A 442 -0.42 -1.28 24.54
N THR A 443 0.90 -1.31 24.43
CA THR A 443 1.65 -2.47 23.92
C THR A 443 2.57 -3.01 25.03
N SER A 444 2.62 -4.32 25.15
CA SER A 444 3.54 -5.03 26.03
C SER A 444 4.23 -6.10 25.21
N THR A 445 5.54 -6.10 25.22
CA THR A 445 6.39 -7.06 24.50
C THR A 445 7.34 -7.72 25.49
N ASN A 446 7.38 -9.05 25.46
CA ASN A 446 8.40 -9.84 26.12
C ASN A 446 9.21 -10.58 25.06
N ASN A 447 10.54 -10.42 25.09
CA ASN A 447 11.48 -11.05 24.17
C ASN A 447 12.47 -11.87 25.02
N GLU A 448 12.38 -13.17 24.94
CA GLU A 448 13.36 -14.09 25.52
C GLU A 448 14.27 -14.62 24.41
N THR A 449 15.59 -14.49 24.58
CA THR A 449 16.58 -15.06 23.65
C THR A 449 17.59 -15.85 24.44
N LYS A 450 17.76 -17.11 24.06
CA LYS A 450 18.76 -18.02 24.66
C LYS A 450 19.73 -18.47 23.59
N LEU A 451 21.02 -18.32 23.86
CA LEU A 451 22.10 -18.91 23.08
C LEU A 451 22.67 -20.11 23.83
N PHE A 452 22.78 -21.21 23.14
CA PHE A 452 23.48 -22.41 23.63
C PHE A 452 24.69 -22.63 22.74
N ASN A 453 25.84 -22.82 23.35
CA ASN A 453 27.01 -23.39 22.71
C ASN A 453 26.87 -24.93 22.74
N ILE A 454 27.11 -25.58 21.61
CA ILE A 454 27.01 -27.04 21.52
C ILE A 454 28.43 -27.59 21.55
N VAL A 455 28.77 -28.27 22.66
CA VAL A 455 30.07 -28.88 22.89
C VAL A 455 29.86 -30.39 23.09
N GLU A 456 30.51 -31.22 22.29
CA GLU A 456 30.37 -32.69 22.37
C GLU A 456 28.89 -33.17 22.36
N ASN A 457 28.06 -32.57 21.51
CA ASN A 457 26.60 -32.80 21.44
C ASN A 457 25.79 -32.38 22.69
N THR A 458 26.39 -31.64 23.63
CA THR A 458 25.71 -31.10 24.80
C THR A 458 25.47 -29.61 24.61
N ALA A 459 24.21 -29.16 24.80
CA ALA A 459 23.85 -27.77 24.71
C ALA A 459 24.09 -27.06 26.05
N GLU A 460 25.06 -26.15 26.10
CA GLU A 460 25.42 -25.36 27.27
C GLU A 460 24.90 -23.92 27.09
N LEU A 461 24.10 -23.44 28.04
CA LEU A 461 23.54 -22.08 27.97
C LEU A 461 24.65 -21.04 28.17
N ASP A 462 24.82 -20.18 27.16
CA ASP A 462 25.66 -18.98 27.25
C ASP A 462 24.85 -17.86 27.92
N THR A 463 25.05 -17.70 29.23
CA THR A 463 24.30 -16.69 30.01
C THR A 463 24.64 -15.27 29.61
N ASP A 464 25.87 -15.02 29.16
CA ASP A 464 26.33 -13.68 28.75
C ASP A 464 25.74 -13.25 27.40
N LYS A 465 25.34 -14.23 26.59
CA LYS A 465 24.66 -14.03 25.29
C LYS A 465 23.19 -14.43 25.34
N SER A 466 22.60 -14.59 26.52
CA SER A 466 21.14 -14.84 26.70
C SER A 466 20.49 -13.69 27.45
N ASN A 467 19.30 -13.26 27.01
CA ASN A 467 18.61 -12.13 27.64
C ASN A 467 17.08 -12.34 27.64
N ASP A 468 16.48 -11.72 28.65
CA ASP A 468 15.04 -11.54 28.77
C ASP A 468 14.77 -10.03 28.79
N PHE A 469 14.05 -9.53 27.76
CA PHE A 469 13.82 -8.10 27.54
C PHE A 469 12.33 -7.81 27.50
N ASP A 470 11.88 -7.06 28.52
CA ASP A 470 10.52 -6.55 28.59
C ASP A 470 10.42 -5.12 28.05
N TYR A 471 9.42 -4.86 27.18
CA TYR A 471 9.18 -3.52 26.66
C TYR A 471 7.69 -3.16 26.76
N HIS A 472 7.43 -1.99 27.32
CA HIS A 472 6.09 -1.44 27.46
C HIS A 472 5.98 -0.09 26.76
N GLU A 473 4.91 0.10 26.01
CA GLU A 473 4.62 1.35 25.31
C GLU A 473 3.16 1.76 25.54
N ASN A 474 2.95 3.02 25.97
CA ASN A 474 1.63 3.63 26.07
C ASN A 474 1.58 4.87 25.19
N ILE A 475 0.56 4.96 24.31
CA ILE A 475 0.35 6.10 23.43
C ILE A 475 -1.06 6.63 23.64
N GLY A 476 -1.18 7.89 24.06
CA GLY A 476 -2.42 8.63 24.10
C GLY A 476 -2.46 9.68 23.00
N ALA A 477 -3.57 9.83 22.29
CA ALA A 477 -3.71 10.79 21.19
C ALA A 477 -5.07 11.48 21.24
N ILE A 478 -5.05 12.78 20.96
CA ILE A 478 -6.24 13.59 20.67
C ILE A 478 -6.05 14.25 19.29
N TYR A 479 -7.12 14.38 18.51
CA TYR A 479 -7.04 14.95 17.17
C TYR A 479 -8.34 15.61 16.74
N SER A 480 -8.18 16.54 15.79
CA SER A 480 -9.29 17.21 15.13
C SER A 480 -8.92 17.50 13.67
N ASP A 481 -9.86 17.29 12.75
CA ASP A 481 -9.78 17.64 11.33
C ASP A 481 -10.99 18.50 10.97
N ILE A 482 -10.78 19.60 10.26
CA ILE A 482 -11.84 20.41 9.64
C ILE A 482 -11.67 20.35 8.11
N ALA A 483 -12.74 19.97 7.40
CA ALA A 483 -12.80 20.01 5.97
C ALA A 483 -13.90 20.98 5.55
N LYS A 484 -13.62 21.89 4.61
CA LYS A 484 -14.59 22.90 4.14
C LYS A 484 -14.41 23.14 2.65
N THR A 485 -15.55 23.25 1.93
CA THR A 485 -15.60 23.67 0.56
C THR A 485 -16.13 25.12 0.54
N PHE A 486 -15.28 26.06 0.14
CA PHE A 486 -15.64 27.47 0.12
C PHE A 486 -16.53 27.80 -1.08
N ASN A 487 -16.15 27.27 -2.25
CA ASN A 487 -16.88 27.44 -3.51
C ASN A 487 -16.55 26.27 -4.45
N GLU A 488 -17.00 26.30 -5.68
CA GLU A 488 -16.76 25.25 -6.67
C GLU A 488 -15.28 25.06 -7.04
N LYS A 489 -14.43 26.08 -6.79
CA LYS A 489 -13.00 26.05 -7.12
C LYS A 489 -12.11 25.69 -5.94
N TRP A 490 -12.47 26.08 -4.72
CA TRP A 490 -11.59 25.97 -3.54
C TRP A 490 -12.15 25.03 -2.49
N SER A 491 -11.39 24.04 -2.11
CA SER A 491 -11.65 23.16 -0.99
C SER A 491 -10.41 23.08 -0.10
N PHE A 492 -10.62 23.03 1.20
CA PHE A 492 -9.58 23.03 2.22
C PHE A 492 -9.86 21.96 3.24
N LYS A 493 -8.79 21.34 3.76
CA LYS A 493 -8.83 20.49 4.94
C LYS A 493 -7.60 20.75 5.79
N ALA A 494 -7.77 20.90 7.10
CA ALA A 494 -6.67 21.00 8.05
C ALA A 494 -6.95 20.10 9.24
N GLY A 495 -5.91 19.59 9.85
CA GLY A 495 -6.01 18.75 11.01
C GLY A 495 -4.81 18.90 11.92
N ILE A 496 -5.02 18.58 13.17
CA ILE A 496 -3.99 18.56 14.20
C ILE A 496 -4.16 17.30 15.05
N ARG A 497 -3.05 16.64 15.34
CA ARG A 497 -3.00 15.48 16.24
C ARG A 497 -1.88 15.69 17.25
N LEU A 498 -2.18 15.53 18.51
CA LEU A 498 -1.23 15.57 19.61
C LEU A 498 -1.12 14.17 20.20
N GLU A 499 0.10 13.64 20.28
CA GLU A 499 0.38 12.33 20.89
C GLU A 499 1.32 12.48 22.08
N TYR A 500 0.98 11.81 23.15
CA TYR A 500 1.86 11.52 24.27
C TYR A 500 2.27 10.07 24.22
N THR A 501 3.57 9.80 24.24
CA THR A 501 4.14 8.45 24.24
C THR A 501 5.00 8.27 25.47
N ARG A 502 4.82 7.16 26.17
CA ARG A 502 5.68 6.70 27.26
C ARG A 502 6.13 5.28 26.97
N THR A 503 7.45 5.05 27.01
CA THR A 503 8.07 3.75 26.81
C THR A 503 8.90 3.37 28.02
N GLU A 504 8.99 2.05 28.28
CA GLU A 504 9.83 1.47 29.33
C GLU A 504 10.38 0.15 28.83
N GLY A 505 11.70 0.02 28.70
CA GLY A 505 12.43 -1.19 28.35
C GLY A 505 13.21 -1.67 29.55
N TYR A 506 13.13 -2.96 29.89
CA TYR A 506 13.90 -3.60 30.95
C TYR A 506 14.65 -4.81 30.42
N SER A 507 15.97 -4.78 30.51
CA SER A 507 16.85 -5.92 30.19
C SER A 507 17.27 -6.59 31.47
N LYS A 508 16.91 -7.88 31.62
CA LYS A 508 17.21 -8.67 32.81
C LYS A 508 18.70 -8.96 32.93
N GLN A 509 19.35 -9.29 31.81
CA GLN A 509 20.80 -9.60 31.76
C GLN A 509 21.64 -8.42 32.22
N TYR A 510 21.32 -7.21 31.75
CA TYR A 510 22.06 -6.00 32.10
C TYR A 510 21.52 -5.30 33.36
N ASN A 511 20.42 -5.78 33.93
CA ASN A 511 19.68 -5.12 35.02
C ASN A 511 19.45 -3.63 34.74
N GLN A 512 19.15 -3.32 33.47
CA GLN A 512 19.02 -1.94 32.97
C GLN A 512 17.58 -1.64 32.58
N THR A 513 17.12 -0.46 33.02
CA THR A 513 15.80 0.07 32.65
C THR A 513 15.97 1.37 31.88
N ASP A 514 15.45 1.39 30.65
CA ASP A 514 15.42 2.59 29.80
C ASP A 514 14.00 3.14 29.71
N LYS A 515 13.82 4.41 30.04
CA LYS A 515 12.50 5.08 30.04
C LYS A 515 12.55 6.31 29.14
N ASN A 516 11.53 6.47 28.30
CA ASN A 516 11.33 7.64 27.48
C ASN A 516 9.89 8.12 27.57
N ASP A 517 9.69 9.42 27.68
CA ASP A 517 8.38 10.04 27.51
C ASP A 517 8.49 11.33 26.70
N TYR A 518 7.52 11.54 25.80
CA TYR A 518 7.52 12.71 24.93
C TYR A 518 6.14 13.06 24.38
N TRP A 519 5.96 14.35 24.12
CA TRP A 519 4.85 14.89 23.36
C TRP A 519 5.26 15.21 21.93
N LYS A 520 4.43 14.85 20.95
CA LYS A 520 4.66 15.21 19.54
C LYS A 520 3.37 15.71 18.91
N LEU A 521 3.53 16.76 18.08
CA LEU A 521 2.45 17.39 17.34
C LEU A 521 2.56 17.02 15.86
N PHE A 522 1.42 16.61 15.27
CA PHE A 522 1.31 16.17 13.90
C PHE A 522 0.26 17.00 13.14
N PRO A 523 0.62 18.20 12.65
CA PRO A 523 -0.25 19.01 11.80
C PRO A 523 -0.38 18.42 10.40
N THR A 524 -1.54 18.64 9.79
CA THR A 524 -1.85 18.32 8.41
C THR A 524 -2.61 19.46 7.75
N ALA A 525 -2.32 19.75 6.48
CA ALA A 525 -3.02 20.77 5.72
C ALA A 525 -3.14 20.35 4.25
N TYR A 526 -4.30 20.61 3.65
CA TYR A 526 -4.61 20.25 2.28
C TYR A 526 -5.41 21.39 1.65
N ILE A 527 -4.98 21.81 0.47
CA ILE A 527 -5.65 22.81 -0.34
C ILE A 527 -5.87 22.22 -1.72
N SER A 528 -7.09 22.26 -2.21
CA SER A 528 -7.41 21.85 -3.57
C SER A 528 -8.00 23.03 -4.32
N TYR A 529 -7.42 23.34 -5.49
CA TYR A 529 -7.85 24.38 -6.41
C TYR A 529 -8.23 23.79 -7.75
N LYS A 530 -9.51 23.84 -8.09
CA LYS A 530 -10.05 23.46 -9.38
C LYS A 530 -10.07 24.69 -10.27
N HIS A 531 -9.03 24.86 -11.12
CA HIS A 531 -8.95 25.97 -12.04
C HIS A 531 -10.12 25.92 -13.06
N ASN A 532 -10.30 24.74 -13.68
CA ASN A 532 -11.40 24.42 -14.59
C ASN A 532 -11.68 22.90 -14.51
N GLN A 533 -12.51 22.41 -15.45
CA GLN A 533 -12.84 20.98 -15.48
C GLN A 533 -11.63 20.05 -15.74
N ASP A 534 -10.62 20.56 -16.44
CA ASP A 534 -9.48 19.77 -16.88
C ASP A 534 -8.24 19.92 -15.97
N ASN A 535 -8.17 21.00 -15.20
CA ASN A 535 -7.00 21.34 -14.39
C ASN A 535 -7.36 21.44 -12.91
N VAL A 536 -6.78 20.53 -12.10
CA VAL A 536 -6.93 20.54 -10.64
C VAL A 536 -5.53 20.54 -9.99
N PHE A 537 -5.30 21.46 -9.07
CA PHE A 537 -4.08 21.63 -8.32
C PHE A 537 -4.33 21.31 -6.85
N ASN A 538 -3.36 20.64 -6.20
CA ASN A 538 -3.42 20.32 -4.79
C ASN A 538 -2.08 20.64 -4.14
N LEU A 539 -2.16 21.14 -2.90
CA LEU A 539 -1.02 21.33 -2.01
C LEU A 539 -1.33 20.61 -0.71
N ASN A 540 -0.44 19.71 -0.31
CA ASN A 540 -0.58 18.89 0.90
C ASN A 540 0.65 19.05 1.78
N TYR A 541 0.44 19.12 3.09
CA TYR A 541 1.48 19.05 4.09
C TYR A 541 1.09 18.08 5.19
N SER A 542 2.05 17.27 5.68
CA SER A 542 1.85 16.44 6.87
C SER A 542 3.15 16.14 7.58
N ARG A 543 3.15 16.18 8.91
CA ARG A 543 4.20 15.63 9.76
C ARG A 543 3.83 14.23 10.19
N ARG A 544 4.81 13.33 10.17
CA ARG A 544 4.64 11.89 10.47
C ARG A 544 5.76 11.42 11.40
N ILE A 545 5.53 10.30 12.08
CA ILE A 545 6.49 9.61 12.93
C ILE A 545 6.66 8.17 12.44
N SER A 546 7.88 7.64 12.49
CA SER A 546 8.15 6.21 12.30
C SER A 546 8.89 5.70 13.54
N ARG A 547 8.23 4.84 14.30
CA ARG A 547 8.79 4.24 15.51
C ARG A 547 9.58 2.98 15.16
N PRO A 548 10.68 2.69 15.85
CA PRO A 548 11.42 1.45 15.66
C PRO A 548 10.54 0.22 15.82
N GLY A 549 10.85 -0.83 15.08
CA GLY A 549 10.27 -2.15 15.28
C GLY A 549 10.63 -2.71 16.65
N PHE A 550 9.79 -3.57 17.23
CA PHE A 550 10.02 -4.11 18.58
C PHE A 550 11.28 -4.97 18.64
N TRP A 551 11.66 -5.61 17.54
CA TRP A 551 12.91 -6.37 17.43
C TRP A 551 14.14 -5.45 17.45
N SER A 552 14.09 -4.31 16.79
CA SER A 552 15.20 -3.34 16.71
C SER A 552 15.53 -2.70 18.07
N LEU A 553 14.63 -2.80 19.04
CA LEU A 553 14.85 -2.30 20.41
C LEU A 553 15.49 -3.32 21.35
N ASN A 554 15.55 -4.60 20.99
CA ASN A 554 16.13 -5.64 21.81
C ASN A 554 17.67 -5.61 21.71
N PRO A 555 18.44 -5.28 22.79
CA PRO A 555 19.88 -5.08 22.75
C PRO A 555 20.69 -6.39 22.59
N PHE A 556 20.06 -7.45 22.15
CA PHE A 556 20.62 -8.78 22.19
C PHE A 556 21.21 -9.23 20.85
N LYS A 557 22.27 -10.06 20.90
CA LYS A 557 22.97 -10.60 19.72
C LYS A 557 22.26 -11.86 19.22
N PHE A 558 21.72 -11.80 18.02
CA PHE A 558 21.14 -12.94 17.32
C PHE A 558 22.06 -13.38 16.19
N TYR A 559 22.68 -14.55 16.32
CA TYR A 559 23.63 -15.07 15.34
C TYR A 559 22.91 -15.60 14.10
N LEU A 560 23.35 -15.10 12.94
CA LEU A 560 22.89 -15.56 11.63
C LEU A 560 23.77 -16.70 11.09
N ASN A 561 25.07 -16.63 11.36
CA ASN A 561 26.08 -17.65 11.12
C ASN A 561 27.28 -17.40 12.07
N SER A 562 28.38 -18.16 11.93
CA SER A 562 29.58 -18.04 12.78
C SER A 562 30.27 -16.67 12.72
N THR A 563 30.05 -15.89 11.67
CA THR A 563 30.74 -14.60 11.43
C THR A 563 29.78 -13.40 11.38
N THR A 564 28.49 -13.63 11.63
CA THR A 564 27.47 -12.57 11.47
C THR A 564 26.42 -12.64 12.57
N TYR A 565 26.17 -11.50 13.24
CA TYR A 565 25.04 -11.37 14.16
C TYR A 565 24.30 -10.04 13.97
N GLN A 566 23.08 -10.03 14.49
CA GLN A 566 22.20 -8.84 14.54
C GLN A 566 21.97 -8.43 15.99
N GLU A 567 21.94 -7.11 16.25
CA GLU A 567 21.73 -6.51 17.56
C GLU A 567 20.82 -5.30 17.47
N GLY A 568 19.85 -5.18 18.37
CA GLY A 568 19.01 -3.99 18.50
C GLY A 568 19.61 -2.94 19.45
N THR A 569 18.88 -1.82 19.61
CA THR A 569 19.31 -0.70 20.44
C THR A 569 18.10 -0.12 21.20
N PRO A 570 18.03 -0.22 22.54
CA PRO A 570 16.84 0.13 23.32
C PRO A 570 16.46 1.63 23.29
N ASP A 571 17.45 2.52 23.11
CA ASP A 571 17.30 3.99 23.12
C ASP A 571 17.07 4.59 21.73
N LEU A 572 16.71 3.77 20.74
CA LEU A 572 16.38 4.26 19.40
C LEU A 572 15.26 5.30 19.45
N LYS A 573 15.54 6.48 18.87
CA LYS A 573 14.56 7.55 18.71
C LYS A 573 13.69 7.28 17.49
N PRO A 574 12.41 7.65 17.53
CA PRO A 574 11.56 7.58 16.36
C PRO A 574 11.98 8.62 15.31
N GLN A 575 11.99 8.23 14.05
CA GLN A 575 12.20 9.12 12.91
C GLN A 575 10.97 10.02 12.73
N ILE A 576 11.21 11.31 12.51
CA ILE A 576 10.19 12.29 12.12
C ILE A 576 10.34 12.61 10.63
N SER A 577 9.23 12.75 9.92
CA SER A 577 9.23 13.20 8.53
C SER A 577 8.20 14.31 8.29
N ASP A 578 8.66 15.42 7.73
CA ASP A 578 7.82 16.52 7.24
C ASP A 578 7.66 16.36 5.72
N ASN A 579 6.42 16.18 5.26
CA ASN A 579 6.09 15.92 3.87
C ASN A 579 5.34 17.12 3.29
N ILE A 580 5.79 17.61 2.13
CA ILE A 580 5.07 18.57 1.30
C ILE A 580 4.86 17.99 -0.09
N GLU A 581 3.66 18.08 -0.65
CA GLU A 581 3.34 17.58 -1.98
C GLU A 581 2.53 18.63 -2.76
N ILE A 582 2.95 18.90 -3.99
CA ILE A 582 2.20 19.69 -4.97
C ILE A 582 1.79 18.71 -6.08
N GLN A 583 0.51 18.67 -6.41
CA GLN A 583 -0.01 17.80 -7.44
C GLN A 583 -0.85 18.59 -8.45
N HIS A 584 -0.65 18.32 -9.74
CA HIS A 584 -1.47 18.79 -10.84
C HIS A 584 -2.07 17.59 -11.56
N ILE A 585 -3.39 17.66 -11.80
CA ILE A 585 -4.11 16.65 -12.58
C ILE A 585 -4.66 17.34 -13.82
N TYR A 586 -4.20 16.88 -14.99
CA TYR A 586 -4.65 17.38 -16.28
C TYR A 586 -5.55 16.36 -16.99
N LYS A 587 -6.79 16.77 -17.31
CA LYS A 587 -7.82 15.95 -18.00
C LYS A 587 -8.07 14.58 -17.38
N GLY A 588 -7.67 14.34 -16.11
CA GLY A 588 -7.74 13.04 -15.48
C GLY A 588 -6.85 11.96 -16.14
N ARG A 589 -5.85 12.36 -16.93
CA ARG A 589 -4.96 11.47 -17.68
C ARG A 589 -3.50 11.64 -17.31
N LEU A 590 -3.09 12.87 -17.04
CA LEU A 590 -1.72 13.20 -16.64
C LEU A 590 -1.75 13.67 -15.20
N ILE A 591 -0.95 13.05 -14.35
CA ILE A 591 -0.82 13.37 -12.92
C ILE A 591 0.63 13.67 -12.65
N THR A 592 0.94 14.95 -12.45
CA THR A 592 2.25 15.46 -12.08
C THR A 592 2.27 15.67 -10.57
N LYS A 593 3.23 15.09 -9.86
CA LYS A 593 3.40 15.26 -8.43
C LYS A 593 4.83 15.62 -8.10
N LEU A 594 5.04 16.82 -7.56
CA LEU A 594 6.30 17.27 -6.96
C LEU A 594 6.19 17.10 -5.44
N TYR A 595 7.18 16.51 -4.79
CA TYR A 595 7.18 16.31 -3.35
C TYR A 595 8.54 16.53 -2.73
N GLY A 596 8.53 16.98 -1.46
CA GLY A 596 9.67 17.08 -0.58
C GLY A 596 9.42 16.35 0.74
N VAL A 597 10.41 15.65 1.24
CA VAL A 597 10.39 14.99 2.55
C VAL A 597 11.62 15.36 3.32
N LEU A 598 11.45 16.05 4.44
CA LEU A 598 12.53 16.31 5.40
C LEU A 598 12.48 15.23 6.48
N ILE A 599 13.61 14.53 6.67
CA ILE A 599 13.76 13.43 7.63
C ILE A 599 14.66 13.87 8.76
N THR A 600 14.21 13.66 9.99
CA THR A 600 14.97 13.90 11.23
C THR A 600 15.00 12.62 12.05
N ASP A 601 16.14 12.33 12.69
CA ASP A 601 16.38 11.12 13.48
C ASP A 601 16.19 9.81 12.67
N GLY A 602 16.60 9.81 11.40
CA GLY A 602 16.55 8.63 10.56
C GLY A 602 17.33 7.48 11.19
N TYR A 603 16.69 6.31 11.32
CA TYR A 603 17.27 5.10 11.88
C TYR A 603 17.27 3.96 10.85
N GLY A 604 18.08 2.96 11.13
CA GLY A 604 18.15 1.72 10.35
C GLY A 604 19.24 0.80 10.87
N SER A 605 19.27 -0.40 10.32
CA SER A 605 20.32 -1.36 10.61
C SER A 605 21.54 -1.07 9.74
N ILE A 606 22.67 -0.85 10.38
CA ILE A 606 23.95 -0.56 9.71
C ILE A 606 24.82 -1.83 9.80
N PRO A 607 25.24 -2.40 8.66
CA PRO A 607 26.24 -3.45 8.67
C PRO A 607 27.60 -2.85 9.00
N THR A 608 28.12 -3.12 10.18
CA THR A 608 29.48 -2.78 10.60
C THR A 608 30.34 -4.03 10.61
N ILE A 609 31.64 -3.86 10.50
CA ILE A 609 32.61 -4.95 10.61
C ILE A 609 33.46 -4.70 11.85
N ASP A 610 33.42 -5.68 12.75
CA ASP A 610 34.42 -5.82 13.78
C ASP A 610 35.66 -6.48 13.14
N VAL A 611 36.69 -5.67 12.90
CA VAL A 611 37.88 -6.09 12.14
C VAL A 611 38.74 -7.05 12.94
N GLU A 612 38.79 -6.88 14.26
CA GLU A 612 39.61 -7.73 15.17
C GLU A 612 39.06 -9.15 15.23
N ASN A 613 37.75 -9.28 15.34
CA ASN A 613 37.06 -10.59 15.43
C ASN A 613 36.56 -11.09 14.06
N GLN A 614 36.75 -10.32 12.97
CA GLN A 614 36.24 -10.63 11.63
C GLN A 614 34.74 -10.93 11.61
N MET A 615 33.97 -10.19 12.43
CA MET A 615 32.54 -10.36 12.61
C MET A 615 31.80 -9.25 11.88
N GLN A 616 30.74 -9.61 11.16
CA GLN A 616 29.79 -8.68 10.60
C GLN A 616 28.65 -8.46 11.62
N VAL A 617 28.42 -7.18 11.95
CA VAL A 617 27.42 -6.79 12.94
C VAL A 617 26.37 -5.92 12.29
N TYR A 618 25.11 -6.33 12.38
CA TYR A 618 23.97 -5.53 11.98
C TYR A 618 23.37 -4.86 13.22
N LYS A 619 23.72 -3.59 13.46
CA LYS A 619 23.21 -2.84 14.61
C LYS A 619 22.28 -1.71 14.17
N SER A 620 21.11 -1.64 14.81
CA SER A 620 20.17 -0.53 14.59
C SER A 620 20.63 0.74 15.30
N SER A 621 20.66 1.87 14.59
CA SER A 621 21.00 3.18 15.19
C SER A 621 20.30 4.35 14.49
N ASN A 622 20.18 5.50 15.17
CA ASN A 622 19.79 6.76 14.55
C ASN A 622 21.05 7.44 13.98
N PHE A 623 21.29 7.34 12.70
CA PHE A 623 22.57 7.72 12.10
C PHE A 623 22.51 8.86 11.08
N TRP A 624 21.30 9.33 10.70
CA TRP A 624 21.19 10.32 9.65
C TRP A 624 20.01 11.27 9.79
N ASP A 625 20.15 12.43 9.16
CA ASP A 625 19.08 13.36 8.81
C ASP A 625 19.09 13.57 7.30
N GLY A 626 17.99 13.96 6.67
CA GLY A 626 18.01 14.07 5.22
C GLY A 626 16.84 14.77 4.57
N LEU A 627 17.02 15.03 3.28
CA LEU A 627 16.05 15.64 2.40
C LEU A 627 15.86 14.77 1.16
N ILE A 628 14.61 14.46 0.82
CA ILE A 628 14.23 13.82 -0.43
C ILE A 628 13.37 14.80 -1.22
N VAL A 629 13.75 15.11 -2.46
CA VAL A 629 12.91 15.89 -3.39
C VAL A 629 12.64 15.04 -4.62
N GLY A 630 11.37 14.90 -5.02
CA GLY A 630 11.01 14.02 -6.13
C GLY A 630 9.91 14.57 -7.01
N LEU A 631 9.92 14.10 -8.25
CA LEU A 631 8.91 14.34 -9.28
C LEU A 631 8.38 12.99 -9.76
N ASN A 632 7.06 12.83 -9.70
CA ASN A 632 6.39 11.66 -10.28
C ASN A 632 5.44 12.15 -11.38
N GLU A 633 5.57 11.53 -12.55
CA GLU A 633 4.70 11.77 -13.68
C GLU A 633 3.95 10.48 -14.00
N THR A 634 2.62 10.48 -13.86
CA THR A 634 1.78 9.31 -14.18
C THR A 634 0.87 9.63 -15.36
N PHE A 635 0.95 8.79 -16.37
CA PHE A 635 0.17 8.91 -17.60
C PHE A 635 -0.78 7.73 -17.78
N LEU A 636 -2.08 8.04 -17.90
CA LEU A 636 -3.13 7.08 -18.23
C LEU A 636 -3.59 7.30 -19.65
N TYR A 637 -3.43 6.29 -20.47
CA TYR A 637 -3.74 6.40 -21.88
C TYR A 637 -4.41 5.15 -22.42
N ASN A 638 -5.46 5.36 -23.22
CA ASN A 638 -6.20 4.29 -23.88
C ASN A 638 -6.09 4.52 -25.39
N PRO A 639 -5.02 4.04 -26.04
CA PRO A 639 -4.81 4.24 -27.48
C PRO A 639 -5.96 3.70 -28.31
N THR A 640 -6.51 2.57 -27.90
CA THR A 640 -7.62 1.88 -28.55
C THR A 640 -8.62 1.35 -27.53
N ARG A 641 -9.75 0.80 -27.97
CA ARG A 641 -10.75 0.16 -27.10
C ARG A 641 -10.27 -1.17 -26.49
N TRP A 642 -9.23 -1.78 -27.07
CA TRP A 642 -8.67 -3.07 -26.66
C TRP A 642 -7.32 -2.93 -25.94
N TRP A 643 -6.73 -1.74 -25.89
CA TRP A 643 -5.45 -1.48 -25.22
C TRP A 643 -5.55 -0.33 -24.26
N ASN A 644 -5.12 -0.57 -23.01
CA ASN A 644 -5.02 0.41 -21.94
C ASN A 644 -3.60 0.39 -21.37
N THR A 645 -3.06 1.57 -21.06
CA THR A 645 -1.74 1.68 -20.44
C THR A 645 -1.74 2.67 -19.29
N VAL A 646 -0.99 2.32 -18.23
CA VAL A 646 -0.65 3.19 -17.12
C VAL A 646 0.86 3.18 -17.01
N SER A 647 1.49 4.35 -17.20
CA SER A 647 2.93 4.51 -17.11
C SER A 647 3.28 5.56 -16.06
N THR A 648 4.29 5.31 -15.24
CA THR A 648 4.79 6.25 -14.25
C THR A 648 6.30 6.38 -14.37
N LEU A 649 6.78 7.60 -14.47
CA LEU A 649 8.18 7.97 -14.31
C LEU A 649 8.31 8.68 -12.97
N ALA A 650 9.09 8.12 -12.06
CA ALA A 650 9.42 8.74 -10.79
C ALA A 650 10.92 9.07 -10.77
N THR A 651 11.26 10.29 -10.41
CA THR A 651 12.64 10.68 -10.17
C THR A 651 12.76 11.39 -8.84
N TYR A 652 13.81 11.12 -8.08
CA TYR A 652 14.06 11.81 -6.83
C TYR A 652 15.54 11.96 -6.54
N LEU A 653 15.85 13.11 -5.93
CA LEU A 653 17.13 13.43 -5.34
C LEU A 653 17.03 13.13 -3.85
N THR A 654 18.02 12.42 -3.31
CA THR A 654 18.17 12.21 -1.88
C THR A 654 19.47 12.84 -1.41
N LYS A 655 19.38 13.68 -0.36
CA LYS A 655 20.53 14.18 0.38
C LYS A 655 20.43 13.69 1.81
N GLY A 656 21.45 12.94 2.27
CA GLY A 656 21.55 12.45 3.64
C GLY A 656 22.80 12.95 4.31
N TYR A 657 22.66 13.40 5.55
CA TYR A 657 23.74 13.88 6.39
C TYR A 657 23.91 12.94 7.57
N LEU A 658 25.12 12.38 7.72
CA LEU A 658 25.45 11.56 8.88
C LEU A 658 25.46 12.41 10.15
N LYS A 659 24.93 11.86 11.23
CA LYS A 659 24.97 12.49 12.54
C LYS A 659 26.41 12.53 13.06
N LYS A 660 26.80 13.63 13.69
CA LYS A 660 28.12 13.79 14.31
C LYS A 660 28.29 12.80 15.47
N GLY A 661 29.50 12.28 15.63
CA GLY A 661 29.87 11.39 16.75
C GLY A 661 29.71 9.89 16.46
N LEU A 662 29.23 9.50 15.28
CA LEU A 662 29.26 8.12 14.83
C LEU A 662 30.61 7.88 14.11
N ASN A 663 31.43 6.97 14.63
CA ASN A 663 32.69 6.52 13.98
C ASN A 663 32.40 5.66 12.74
N LEU A 664 31.51 6.13 11.88
CA LEU A 664 31.19 5.49 10.61
C LEU A 664 32.01 6.21 9.54
N ASN A 665 33.04 5.56 9.00
CA ASN A 665 33.80 6.04 7.81
C ASN A 665 32.91 5.97 6.57
N MET A 666 31.80 6.74 6.59
CA MET A 666 30.81 6.82 5.53
C MET A 666 30.73 8.24 5.01
N SER A 667 30.57 8.41 3.73
CA SER A 667 30.38 9.74 3.12
C SER A 667 28.91 10.17 3.22
N ASN A 668 28.68 11.48 3.33
CA ASN A 668 27.34 12.04 3.11
C ASN A 668 26.76 11.54 1.78
N MET A 669 25.48 11.32 1.77
CA MET A 669 24.80 10.79 0.60
C MET A 669 24.22 11.91 -0.26
N GLU A 670 24.53 11.85 -1.54
CA GLU A 670 23.81 12.59 -2.56
C GLU A 670 23.64 11.68 -3.78
N GLY A 671 22.40 11.45 -4.18
CA GLY A 671 22.09 10.57 -5.31
C GLY A 671 20.79 10.96 -5.98
N VAL A 672 20.75 10.78 -7.30
CA VAL A 672 19.52 10.88 -8.09
C VAL A 672 19.13 9.49 -8.53
N ARG A 673 17.88 9.12 -8.29
CA ARG A 673 17.29 7.88 -8.75
C ARG A 673 16.11 8.16 -9.64
N TYR A 674 15.94 7.34 -10.66
CA TYR A 674 14.72 7.29 -11.45
C TYR A 674 14.19 5.86 -11.55
N GLN A 675 12.87 5.77 -11.55
CA GLN A 675 12.12 4.54 -11.67
C GLN A 675 11.11 4.71 -12.80
N PHE A 676 11.12 3.79 -13.74
CA PHE A 676 10.11 3.70 -14.77
C PHE A 676 9.26 2.45 -14.55
N TYR A 677 7.95 2.63 -14.49
CA TYR A 677 6.98 1.56 -14.36
C TYR A 677 5.92 1.72 -15.44
N THR A 678 5.64 0.65 -16.17
CA THR A 678 4.55 0.65 -17.15
C THR A 678 3.79 -0.65 -17.09
N ARG A 679 2.48 -0.54 -17.22
CA ARG A 679 1.56 -1.67 -17.33
C ARG A 679 0.68 -1.48 -18.53
N HIS A 680 0.60 -2.50 -19.36
CA HIS A 680 -0.28 -2.60 -20.52
C HIS A 680 -1.31 -3.70 -20.27
N THR A 681 -2.58 -3.40 -20.56
CA THR A 681 -3.70 -4.34 -20.47
C THR A 681 -4.33 -4.44 -21.85
N PHE A 682 -4.44 -5.65 -22.36
CA PHE A 682 -4.99 -5.97 -23.68
C PHE A 682 -6.27 -6.77 -23.54
N PHE A 683 -7.33 -6.37 -24.23
CA PHE A 683 -8.60 -7.08 -24.29
C PHE A 683 -8.70 -7.79 -25.62
N PHE A 684 -8.57 -9.13 -25.61
CA PHE A 684 -8.51 -9.92 -26.82
C PHE A 684 -9.87 -10.20 -27.45
N ASN A 685 -10.97 -9.91 -26.74
CA ASN A 685 -12.33 -10.08 -27.26
C ASN A 685 -13.25 -8.88 -26.89
N LYS A 686 -14.38 -8.74 -27.63
CA LYS A 686 -15.34 -7.64 -27.43
C LYS A 686 -16.02 -7.70 -26.04
N SER A 687 -16.25 -8.88 -25.51
CA SER A 687 -16.82 -9.09 -24.17
C SER A 687 -15.81 -8.80 -23.04
N ARG A 688 -14.53 -8.59 -23.37
CA ARG A 688 -13.44 -8.33 -22.42
C ARG A 688 -13.27 -9.42 -21.37
N THR A 689 -13.56 -10.64 -21.73
CA THR A 689 -13.42 -11.81 -20.86
C THR A 689 -12.06 -12.48 -21.00
N ILE A 690 -11.28 -12.15 -22.03
CA ILE A 690 -9.89 -12.62 -22.22
C ILE A 690 -8.99 -11.39 -22.18
N ILE A 691 -8.12 -11.33 -21.17
CA ILE A 691 -7.31 -10.17 -20.83
C ILE A 691 -5.85 -10.59 -20.81
N GLY A 692 -4.99 -9.89 -21.55
CA GLY A 692 -3.54 -9.99 -21.45
C GLY A 692 -2.97 -8.83 -20.64
N GLU A 693 -1.96 -9.08 -19.84
CA GLU A 693 -1.22 -8.08 -19.08
C GLU A 693 0.28 -8.17 -19.39
N LEU A 694 0.92 -7.02 -19.54
CA LEU A 694 2.37 -6.88 -19.58
C LEU A 694 2.77 -5.79 -18.60
N THR A 695 3.71 -6.09 -17.70
CA THR A 695 4.23 -5.12 -16.72
C THR A 695 5.74 -5.08 -16.80
N TYR A 696 6.30 -3.90 -17.00
CA TYR A 696 7.73 -3.66 -16.99
C TYR A 696 8.09 -2.64 -15.93
N MET A 697 9.18 -2.87 -15.22
CA MET A 697 9.75 -1.95 -14.24
C MET A 697 11.27 -1.87 -14.43
N TYR A 698 11.77 -0.66 -14.38
CA TYR A 698 13.20 -0.35 -14.36
C TYR A 698 13.50 0.60 -13.20
N ASN A 699 14.55 0.28 -12.44
CA ASN A 699 15.14 1.16 -11.42
C ASN A 699 16.55 1.50 -11.85
N SER A 700 16.90 2.79 -11.87
CA SER A 700 18.29 3.22 -12.08
C SER A 700 19.19 2.80 -10.93
N PRO A 701 20.51 2.82 -11.11
CA PRO A 701 21.43 2.81 -9.97
C PRO A 701 21.05 3.88 -8.95
N ASP A 702 21.29 3.58 -7.68
CA ASP A 702 20.97 4.46 -6.56
C ASP A 702 22.13 4.49 -5.57
N LYS A 703 22.27 5.59 -4.85
CA LYS A 703 23.20 5.74 -3.74
C LYS A 703 22.39 6.17 -2.52
N ASN A 704 22.29 5.29 -1.53
CA ASN A 704 21.80 5.66 -0.21
C ASN A 704 22.97 5.82 0.77
N ILE A 705 22.69 6.15 2.04
CA ILE A 705 23.72 6.49 3.04
C ILE A 705 24.71 5.34 3.27
N ILE A 706 24.23 4.11 3.20
CA ILE A 706 25.01 2.91 3.53
C ILE A 706 25.43 2.09 2.32
N SER A 707 24.79 2.30 1.15
CA SER A 707 25.03 1.46 -0.01
C SER A 707 24.87 2.17 -1.34
N LYS A 708 25.52 1.63 -2.37
CA LYS A 708 25.26 1.93 -3.78
C LYS A 708 24.59 0.70 -4.40
N SER A 709 23.41 0.85 -5.00
CA SER A 709 22.76 -0.19 -5.75
C SER A 709 23.01 -0.06 -7.24
N ARG A 710 23.06 -1.20 -7.96
CA ARG A 710 23.04 -1.21 -9.42
C ARG A 710 21.61 -1.08 -9.93
N SER A 711 21.45 -0.91 -11.24
CA SER A 711 20.13 -0.94 -11.88
C SER A 711 19.48 -2.32 -11.69
N SER A 712 18.17 -2.33 -11.58
CA SER A 712 17.37 -3.54 -11.55
C SER A 712 16.13 -3.38 -12.41
N GLN A 713 15.67 -4.46 -13.01
CA GLN A 713 14.48 -4.45 -13.85
C GLN A 713 13.75 -5.79 -13.80
N PHE A 714 12.49 -5.80 -14.19
CA PHE A 714 11.75 -7.04 -14.44
C PHE A 714 10.69 -6.86 -15.52
N LEU A 715 10.36 -7.94 -16.17
CA LEU A 715 9.23 -8.06 -17.09
C LEU A 715 8.32 -9.20 -16.62
N ASN A 716 7.03 -8.87 -16.44
CA ASN A 716 5.99 -9.85 -16.13
C ASN A 716 4.96 -9.88 -17.25
N ILE A 717 4.47 -11.07 -17.57
CA ILE A 717 3.34 -11.26 -18.47
C ILE A 717 2.24 -12.07 -17.77
N GLY A 718 1.01 -11.84 -18.17
CA GLY A 718 -0.13 -12.57 -17.64
C GLY A 718 -1.27 -12.68 -18.64
N VAL A 719 -2.05 -13.72 -18.50
CA VAL A 719 -3.32 -13.92 -19.21
C VAL A 719 -4.38 -14.27 -18.18
N LYS A 720 -5.56 -13.68 -18.32
CA LYS A 720 -6.73 -13.95 -17.52
C LYS A 720 -7.92 -14.22 -18.41
N ALA A 721 -8.68 -15.25 -18.09
CA ALA A 721 -9.92 -15.60 -18.75
C ALA A 721 -11.07 -15.67 -17.74
N VAL A 722 -12.22 -15.10 -18.10
CA VAL A 722 -13.42 -15.02 -17.27
C VAL A 722 -14.57 -15.70 -17.99
N PHE A 723 -15.15 -16.72 -17.34
CA PHE A 723 -16.20 -17.57 -17.88
C PHE A 723 -17.47 -17.53 -17.02
N LEU A 724 -18.54 -18.15 -17.48
CA LEU A 724 -19.79 -18.36 -16.74
C LEU A 724 -20.36 -17.04 -16.17
N ASN A 725 -20.42 -15.99 -17.02
CA ASN A 725 -20.88 -14.65 -16.61
C ASN A 725 -20.13 -14.07 -15.39
N GLY A 726 -18.79 -14.27 -15.35
CA GLY A 726 -17.96 -13.73 -14.28
C GLY A 726 -17.76 -14.66 -13.07
N LYS A 727 -18.44 -15.82 -13.03
CA LYS A 727 -18.34 -16.76 -11.90
C LYS A 727 -17.04 -17.53 -11.86
N LEU A 728 -16.52 -17.94 -13.01
CA LEU A 728 -15.24 -18.67 -13.12
C LEU A 728 -14.17 -17.78 -13.69
N GLN A 729 -13.04 -17.69 -13.00
CA GLN A 729 -11.86 -16.93 -13.43
C GLN A 729 -10.64 -17.84 -13.40
N CYS A 730 -9.93 -17.88 -14.52
CA CYS A 730 -8.66 -18.57 -14.69
C CYS A 730 -7.59 -17.54 -14.99
N SER A 731 -6.41 -17.67 -14.41
CA SER A 731 -5.26 -16.78 -14.67
C SER A 731 -3.97 -17.58 -14.76
N ALA A 732 -3.10 -17.16 -15.65
CA ALA A 732 -1.72 -17.64 -15.75
C ALA A 732 -0.79 -16.43 -15.80
N THR A 733 0.24 -16.40 -14.97
CA THR A 733 1.22 -15.32 -14.93
C THR A 733 2.64 -15.88 -14.91
N LEU A 734 3.55 -15.21 -15.60
CA LEU A 734 4.98 -15.47 -15.56
C LEU A 734 5.68 -14.19 -15.11
N ASN A 735 6.32 -14.22 -13.96
CA ASN A 735 7.01 -13.08 -13.35
C ASN A 735 8.50 -13.18 -13.61
N ASP A 736 9.15 -12.02 -13.70
CA ASP A 736 10.60 -11.87 -13.91
C ASP A 736 11.18 -12.82 -14.95
N ILE A 737 10.59 -12.76 -16.15
CA ILE A 737 10.85 -13.70 -17.25
C ILE A 737 12.35 -13.88 -17.50
N PHE A 738 13.12 -12.81 -17.38
CA PHE A 738 14.56 -12.78 -17.67
C PHE A 738 15.46 -13.03 -16.46
N LYS A 739 14.89 -13.30 -15.25
CA LYS A 739 15.65 -13.45 -13.99
C LYS A 739 16.53 -12.23 -13.70
N THR A 740 16.00 -11.03 -13.94
CA THR A 740 16.73 -9.75 -13.80
C THR A 740 16.40 -8.97 -12.54
N GLN A 741 15.43 -9.44 -11.74
CA GLN A 741 15.09 -8.88 -10.43
C GLN A 741 16.07 -9.39 -9.35
N GLN A 742 17.33 -9.03 -9.49
CA GLN A 742 18.43 -9.38 -8.61
C GLN A 742 19.04 -8.11 -8.03
N PRO A 743 18.61 -7.66 -6.84
CA PRO A 743 19.22 -6.50 -6.21
C PRO A 743 20.73 -6.74 -5.95
N TYR A 744 21.53 -5.79 -6.36
CA TYR A 744 22.98 -5.79 -6.17
C TYR A 744 23.39 -4.48 -5.50
N TYR A 745 24.12 -4.55 -4.39
CA TYR A 745 24.61 -3.38 -3.68
C TYR A 745 26.06 -3.51 -3.23
N ASP A 746 26.77 -2.37 -3.28
CA ASP A 746 28.05 -2.17 -2.62
C ASP A 746 27.81 -1.37 -1.33
N THR A 747 28.32 -1.84 -0.20
CA THR A 747 28.37 -1.10 1.06
C THR A 747 29.82 -0.80 1.43
N TYR A 748 30.03 0.29 2.16
CA TYR A 748 31.34 0.69 2.66
C TYR A 748 31.18 1.01 4.13
N THR A 749 31.82 0.21 5.00
CA THR A 749 31.75 0.38 6.45
C THR A 749 33.12 0.18 7.05
N ASN A 750 33.56 1.08 7.93
CA ASN A 750 34.90 1.05 8.56
C ASN A 750 36.05 0.92 7.54
N GLY A 751 35.88 1.52 6.33
CA GLY A 751 36.88 1.44 5.25
C GLY A 751 36.85 0.13 4.46
N ILE A 752 36.00 -0.84 4.84
CA ILE A 752 35.88 -2.14 4.18
C ILE A 752 34.72 -2.11 3.19
N LYS A 753 35.01 -2.49 1.96
CA LYS A 753 33.99 -2.68 0.92
C LYS A 753 33.34 -4.05 1.09
N GLN A 754 32.02 -4.09 0.94
CA GLN A 754 31.23 -5.31 0.86
C GLN A 754 30.31 -5.25 -0.35
N THR A 755 30.12 -6.36 -1.03
CA THR A 755 29.16 -6.47 -2.13
C THR A 755 28.17 -7.57 -1.84
N TYR A 756 26.90 -7.32 -2.20
CA TYR A 756 25.79 -8.27 -2.04
C TYR A 756 25.02 -8.40 -3.33
N ARG A 757 24.68 -9.63 -3.71
CA ARG A 757 23.70 -9.92 -4.75
C ARG A 757 22.67 -10.88 -4.19
N ASN A 758 21.42 -10.50 -4.21
CA ASN A 758 20.32 -11.32 -3.68
C ASN A 758 19.37 -11.75 -4.81
N TYR A 759 18.95 -13.00 -4.76
CA TYR A 759 17.88 -13.53 -5.59
C TYR A 759 16.87 -14.28 -4.72
N TYR A 760 15.58 -13.92 -4.86
CA TYR A 760 14.49 -14.41 -4.00
C TYR A 760 13.50 -15.29 -4.75
N ASP A 761 13.93 -16.09 -5.71
CA ASP A 761 13.09 -16.98 -6.54
C ASP A 761 11.92 -16.21 -7.20
N ASN A 762 12.22 -15.01 -7.76
CA ASN A 762 11.21 -14.12 -8.33
C ASN A 762 10.70 -14.58 -9.70
N ARG A 763 11.50 -15.41 -10.45
CA ARG A 763 11.08 -15.98 -11.74
C ARG A 763 10.11 -17.13 -11.47
N MET A 764 8.81 -16.82 -11.49
CA MET A 764 7.78 -17.73 -11.04
C MET A 764 6.60 -17.76 -12.00
N PHE A 765 6.19 -18.97 -12.38
CA PHE A 765 4.92 -19.23 -13.02
C PHE A 765 3.83 -19.41 -11.96
N THR A 766 2.66 -18.79 -12.17
CA THR A 766 1.51 -18.96 -11.27
C THR A 766 0.27 -19.26 -12.12
N LEU A 767 -0.45 -20.34 -11.77
CA LEU A 767 -1.76 -20.68 -12.31
C LEU A 767 -2.79 -20.47 -11.19
N GLY A 768 -3.82 -19.66 -11.45
CA GLY A 768 -4.88 -19.35 -10.51
C GLY A 768 -6.26 -19.73 -11.03
N LEU A 769 -7.09 -20.28 -10.16
CA LEU A 769 -8.50 -20.63 -10.41
C LEU A 769 -9.35 -20.02 -9.31
N SER A 770 -10.48 -19.40 -9.66
CA SER A 770 -11.45 -18.88 -8.69
C SER A 770 -12.87 -19.12 -9.21
N TYR A 771 -13.73 -19.65 -8.34
CA TYR A 771 -15.14 -19.87 -8.66
C TYR A 771 -16.05 -19.24 -7.60
N SER A 772 -17.05 -18.48 -8.06
CA SER A 772 -17.98 -17.74 -7.21
C SER A 772 -19.41 -18.30 -7.34
N PHE A 773 -20.00 -18.63 -6.19
CA PHE A 773 -21.39 -19.09 -6.06
C PHE A 773 -22.26 -17.97 -5.49
N GLY A 774 -23.59 -18.07 -5.69
CA GLY A 774 -24.57 -17.16 -5.11
C GLY A 774 -24.65 -15.82 -5.84
N SER A 775 -25.03 -14.77 -5.12
CA SER A 775 -25.25 -13.44 -5.69
C SER A 775 -23.93 -12.69 -5.89
N SER A 776 -23.68 -12.17 -7.11
CA SER A 776 -22.52 -11.31 -7.38
C SER A 776 -22.59 -9.93 -6.71
N LYS A 777 -23.71 -9.61 -6.05
CA LYS A 777 -23.99 -8.30 -5.44
C LYS A 777 -23.70 -8.22 -3.94
N ILE A 778 -23.17 -9.29 -3.34
CA ILE A 778 -22.85 -9.34 -1.91
C ILE A 778 -21.50 -8.71 -1.62
N LYS A 779 -21.43 -8.08 -0.46
CA LYS A 779 -20.25 -7.46 0.11
C LYS A 779 -20.02 -7.96 1.53
N ALA A 780 -18.78 -8.41 1.78
CA ALA A 780 -18.31 -8.56 3.14
C ALA A 780 -18.28 -7.20 3.83
N LYS A 781 -18.98 -7.03 4.94
CA LYS A 781 -18.74 -5.90 5.85
C LYS A 781 -17.41 -6.14 6.55
N GLN A 782 -16.58 -5.12 6.59
CA GLN A 782 -15.28 -5.19 7.24
C GLN A 782 -15.14 -4.19 8.36
N HIS A 783 -14.25 -4.51 9.30
CA HIS A 783 -14.12 -3.86 10.58
C HIS A 783 -12.89 -2.96 10.62
N LYS A 784 -12.96 -1.81 11.30
CA LYS A 784 -11.82 -0.96 11.61
C LYS A 784 -10.91 -1.70 12.58
N ALA A 785 -9.59 -1.61 12.36
CA ALA A 785 -8.59 -1.95 13.36
C ALA A 785 -7.86 -0.69 13.77
N GLY A 786 -7.92 -0.35 15.05
CA GLY A 786 -7.26 0.81 15.61
C GLY A 786 -5.77 0.62 15.83
N ASN A 787 -5.29 -0.63 15.92
CA ASN A 787 -3.91 -0.98 16.33
C ASN A 787 -3.05 -1.56 15.19
N ARG A 788 -3.36 -1.23 13.92
CA ARG A 788 -2.61 -1.75 12.76
C ARG A 788 -1.17 -1.27 12.71
N ASN A 789 -0.90 -0.04 13.16
CA ASN A 789 0.47 0.48 13.11
C ASN A 789 1.38 -0.31 14.05
N GLU A 790 0.88 -0.67 15.19
CA GLU A 790 1.55 -1.55 16.16
C GLU A 790 1.72 -2.95 15.58
N TYR A 791 0.71 -3.46 14.85
CA TYR A 791 0.81 -4.72 14.12
C TYR A 791 1.88 -4.69 13.01
N ASN A 792 1.98 -3.61 12.25
CA ASN A 792 3.00 -3.48 11.20
C ASN A 792 4.42 -3.42 11.77
N ARG A 793 4.62 -2.93 13.00
CA ARG A 793 5.91 -2.89 13.70
C ARG A 793 6.42 -4.25 14.17
N ILE A 794 5.60 -5.30 14.06
CA ILE A 794 6.02 -6.68 14.36
C ILE A 794 7.02 -7.18 13.31
N ASN A 795 6.85 -6.76 12.05
CA ASN A 795 7.61 -7.27 10.90
C ASN A 795 8.70 -6.30 10.41
N ASN A 796 8.91 -5.16 11.14
CA ASN A 796 9.94 -4.17 10.79
C ASN A 796 11.16 -4.32 11.73
#